data_77022cb25c84a667d0432655057c7dbc
#
_entry.id   77022cb25c84a667d0432655057c7dbc
#
_cell.length_a   1.000
_cell.length_b   1.000
_cell.length_c   1.000
_cell.angle_alpha   90.00
_cell.angle_beta   90.00
_cell.angle_gamma   90.00
#
_symmetry.space_group_name_H-M   'P 1'
#
loop_
_entity.id
_entity.type
_entity.pdbx_description
1 polymer ?
#
loop_
_entity_poly.entity_id
_entity_poly.type
_entity_poly.pdbx_seq_one_letter_code
_entity_poly.pdbx_strand_id
1 'polypeptide(L)'
;MVMARLLKSEGSYLLIAKVLVISRLLHKALSQWKTKPPIVDQLWERLLSVRRKLLRRIDKRLASTEGESAALVESMSAYALATSSTPTDVLQHFHKARMDRILGGLKRGDGELAKHGIGALKLCIQTCLDTQAIFPRRLADVLAKLKAHALIQDPDVRGLYELNLDVHDRWIGDEARNYTPQPRHDELQRSSAESILHRWSKDAIATFLKGIKRALEGEERLKEVASLRQELIETWILSGSRMAGVKSTDVLDDIRDTMNEKLEAIMRLRIQALRAVVSELTRRLETLPSFGTLSKPSLWSTTAKSSDLGNGAQSFKDIIMNTYQGRDQSVVSVTTAFDKWMESVLEVKGIIKSMKEARWDDTFADDVDDESDDELGESKQTLLNDDDPRLLEESTQEALSEVLQQLGKSFTTVVTDSDNSQKRDAVQQAAFILRAVREIGDRIPRLKLHAKSTALASPFTSDTLQLLHSVLAARIADPHLEMYKKSLTSAIKAPMSSHILWEGNPPLPSQPSPGAFRFLRELNKSMAELGGDLWAPGSVDSLKKKVSGAIMGLLEEQVDALESSVESARENGETREEKQEQREDNAEEEAADEEVGAAEPDDTASQESDAQRLKLKQLLFDALYIERFVADASASKESAAGLIVKADLAELDEAAENRLRKNAAEYAKKTYLLFALLA
;
A
#
# COMPACT_ATOMS: atom_id res chain seq x y z
N MET A 1 12.50 56.86 -34.65
CA MET A 1 13.03 56.98 -33.27
C MET A 1 11.93 57.11 -32.24
N VAL A 2 10.94 58.01 -32.40
CA VAL A 2 9.83 58.25 -31.46
C VAL A 2 9.06 56.99 -31.07
N MET A 3 8.58 56.17 -32.01
CA MET A 3 7.87 54.91 -31.76
C MET A 3 8.71 53.91 -30.96
N ALA A 4 10.01 53.81 -31.23
CA ALA A 4 10.91 52.89 -30.52
C ALA A 4 11.12 53.35 -29.06
N ARG A 5 11.12 54.65 -28.80
CA ARG A 5 11.17 55.23 -27.45
C ARG A 5 9.83 55.00 -26.72
N LEU A 6 8.72 55.32 -27.35
CA LEU A 6 7.36 55.08 -26.78
C LEU A 6 7.15 53.60 -26.43
N LEU A 7 7.67 52.67 -27.27
CA LEU A 7 7.68 51.26 -26.91
C LEU A 7 8.55 50.95 -25.70
N LYS A 8 9.68 51.65 -25.49
CA LYS A 8 10.53 51.42 -24.29
C LYS A 8 9.91 51.99 -23.04
N SER A 9 9.24 53.12 -23.11
CA SER A 9 8.60 53.81 -21.98
C SER A 9 7.21 53.26 -21.63
N GLU A 10 6.78 52.13 -22.21
CA GLU A 10 5.45 51.57 -22.04
C GLU A 10 4.28 52.54 -22.25
N GLY A 11 4.48 53.47 -23.18
CA GLY A 11 3.46 54.46 -23.58
C GLY A 11 2.24 53.81 -24.23
N SER A 12 1.19 54.65 -24.46
CA SER A 12 -0.06 54.25 -25.09
C SER A 12 0.14 53.45 -26.37
N TYR A 13 -0.33 52.22 -26.43
CA TYR A 13 -0.23 51.38 -27.65
C TYR A 13 -1.10 51.96 -28.77
N LEU A 14 -2.18 52.62 -28.46
CA LEU A 14 -3.03 53.28 -29.45
C LEU A 14 -2.27 54.43 -30.10
N LEU A 15 -1.56 55.25 -29.32
CA LEU A 15 -0.74 56.34 -29.84
C LEU A 15 0.38 55.80 -30.79
N ILE A 16 1.05 54.71 -30.40
CA ILE A 16 2.06 54.08 -31.23
C ILE A 16 1.43 53.57 -32.53
N ALA A 17 0.20 52.98 -32.49
CA ALA A 17 -0.51 52.53 -33.66
C ALA A 17 -0.92 53.69 -34.60
N LYS A 18 -1.36 54.84 -34.02
CA LYS A 18 -1.66 56.06 -34.80
C LYS A 18 -0.39 56.52 -35.56
N VAL A 19 0.76 56.64 -34.90
CA VAL A 19 2.01 57.04 -35.52
C VAL A 19 2.51 56.00 -36.55
N LEU A 20 2.27 54.71 -36.32
CA LEU A 20 2.58 53.65 -37.29
C LEU A 20 1.79 53.78 -38.58
N VAL A 21 0.50 54.09 -38.50
CA VAL A 21 -0.34 54.29 -39.70
C VAL A 21 0.08 55.53 -40.46
N ILE A 22 0.36 56.64 -39.77
CA ILE A 22 0.90 57.84 -40.40
C ILE A 22 2.19 57.54 -41.14
N SER A 23 3.10 56.82 -40.48
CA SER A 23 4.40 56.38 -41.07
C SER A 23 4.19 55.50 -42.33
N ARG A 24 3.19 54.62 -42.36
CA ARG A 24 2.81 53.80 -43.52
C ARG A 24 2.32 54.66 -44.68
N LEU A 25 1.46 55.66 -44.40
CA LEU A 25 0.94 56.59 -45.41
C LEU A 25 2.07 57.42 -46.02
N LEU A 26 2.97 57.93 -45.17
CA LEU A 26 4.14 58.69 -45.65
C LEU A 26 5.08 57.79 -46.50
N HIS A 27 5.30 56.54 -46.08
CA HIS A 27 6.07 55.60 -46.88
C HIS A 27 5.39 55.33 -48.23
N LYS A 28 4.07 55.15 -48.29
CA LYS A 28 3.29 54.97 -49.51
C LYS A 28 3.50 56.16 -50.44
N ALA A 29 3.35 57.40 -49.93
CA ALA A 29 3.54 58.61 -50.68
C ALA A 29 4.97 58.75 -51.21
N LEU A 30 6.00 58.50 -50.39
CA LEU A 30 7.40 58.55 -50.79
C LEU A 30 7.79 57.46 -51.79
N SER A 31 7.15 56.29 -51.74
CA SER A 31 7.39 55.20 -52.69
C SER A 31 6.86 55.45 -54.10
N GLN A 32 5.93 56.39 -54.23
CA GLN A 32 5.32 56.82 -55.53
C GLN A 32 6.18 57.83 -56.25
N TRP A 33 7.24 58.41 -55.65
CA TRP A 33 8.12 59.38 -56.31
C TRP A 33 8.96 58.76 -57.41
N LYS A 34 9.19 59.51 -58.48
CA LYS A 34 9.96 59.06 -59.65
C LYS A 34 11.40 58.63 -59.28
N THR A 35 12.00 59.27 -58.28
CA THR A 35 13.29 58.94 -57.71
C THR A 35 13.17 58.58 -56.25
N LYS A 36 13.14 57.29 -55.99
CA LYS A 36 12.97 56.78 -54.62
C LYS A 36 14.37 56.77 -53.91
N PRO A 37 14.54 57.50 -52.79
CA PRO A 37 15.80 57.45 -52.03
C PRO A 37 15.95 56.09 -51.36
N PRO A 38 17.18 55.48 -51.34
CA PRO A 38 17.38 54.14 -50.72
C PRO A 38 17.06 54.09 -49.22
N ILE A 39 17.12 55.22 -48.52
CA ILE A 39 16.78 55.31 -47.10
C ILE A 39 15.29 54.96 -46.81
N VAL A 40 14.43 55.13 -47.79
CA VAL A 40 12.94 54.81 -47.63
C VAL A 40 12.76 53.31 -47.39
N ASP A 41 13.52 52.44 -48.08
CA ASP A 41 13.41 51.00 -47.90
C ASP A 41 13.98 50.56 -46.56
N GLN A 42 15.09 51.15 -46.12
CA GLN A 42 15.67 50.86 -44.81
C GLN A 42 14.72 51.30 -43.67
N LEU A 43 14.08 52.45 -43.81
CA LEU A 43 13.05 52.92 -42.85
C LEU A 43 11.84 52.02 -42.83
N TRP A 44 11.45 51.46 -43.98
CA TRP A 44 10.34 50.51 -44.07
C TRP A 44 10.64 49.22 -43.30
N GLU A 45 11.79 48.63 -43.46
CA GLU A 45 12.17 47.44 -42.70
C GLU A 45 12.19 47.70 -41.20
N ARG A 46 12.70 48.85 -40.76
CA ARG A 46 12.63 49.26 -39.34
C ARG A 46 11.19 49.42 -38.88
N LEU A 47 10.33 49.99 -39.72
CA LEU A 47 8.88 50.15 -39.41
C LEU A 47 8.22 48.79 -39.25
N LEU A 48 8.49 47.82 -40.11
CA LEU A 48 8.00 46.46 -40.00
C LEU A 48 8.48 45.77 -38.72
N SER A 49 9.73 45.99 -38.31
CA SER A 49 10.27 45.50 -37.06
C SER A 49 9.55 46.09 -35.84
N VAL A 50 9.29 47.42 -35.86
CA VAL A 50 8.55 48.12 -34.81
C VAL A 50 7.09 47.62 -34.75
N ARG A 51 6.43 47.42 -35.89
CA ARG A 51 5.07 46.85 -35.99
C ARG A 51 5.02 45.47 -35.35
N ARG A 52 5.97 44.57 -35.66
CA ARG A 52 6.04 43.23 -35.05
C ARG A 52 6.23 43.31 -33.54
N LYS A 53 7.05 44.23 -33.05
CA LYS A 53 7.25 44.44 -31.60
C LYS A 53 5.98 44.98 -30.95
N LEU A 54 5.27 45.89 -31.55
CA LEU A 54 4.01 46.43 -31.07
C LEU A 54 2.93 45.33 -30.95
N LEU A 55 2.76 44.54 -32.03
CA LEU A 55 1.77 43.45 -32.01
C LEU A 55 2.08 42.41 -30.92
N ARG A 56 3.34 42.00 -30.73
CA ARG A 56 3.74 41.10 -29.67
C ARG A 56 3.43 41.67 -28.28
N ARG A 57 3.54 42.97 -28.06
CA ARG A 57 3.18 43.60 -26.77
C ARG A 57 1.70 43.68 -26.57
N ILE A 58 0.95 44.00 -27.65
CA ILE A 58 -0.52 43.96 -27.62
C ILE A 58 -0.94 42.53 -27.25
N ASP A 59 -0.41 41.49 -27.91
CA ASP A 59 -0.76 40.10 -27.62
C ASP A 59 -0.47 39.74 -26.17
N LYS A 60 0.70 40.18 -25.63
CA LYS A 60 1.05 39.97 -24.21
C LYS A 60 0.05 40.65 -23.27
N ARG A 61 -0.42 41.87 -23.62
CA ARG A 61 -1.40 42.62 -22.82
C ARG A 61 -2.78 41.96 -22.88
N LEU A 62 -3.22 41.58 -24.07
CA LEU A 62 -4.47 40.86 -24.29
C LEU A 62 -4.50 39.51 -23.57
N ALA A 63 -3.38 38.86 -23.45
CA ALA A 63 -3.22 37.57 -22.74
C ALA A 63 -3.12 37.71 -21.22
N SER A 64 -2.99 38.91 -20.66
CA SER A 64 -2.89 39.15 -19.21
C SER A 64 -4.24 39.23 -18.55
N THR A 65 -4.35 38.71 -17.33
CA THR A 65 -5.51 38.90 -16.43
C THR A 65 -5.44 40.23 -15.68
N GLU A 66 -4.26 40.82 -15.61
CA GLU A 66 -4.01 42.07 -14.88
C GLU A 66 -4.24 43.26 -15.82
N GLY A 67 -5.05 44.18 -15.40
CA GLY A 67 -5.27 45.43 -16.11
C GLY A 67 -6.75 45.90 -16.14
N GLU A 68 -6.91 47.20 -16.14
CA GLU A 68 -8.26 47.82 -16.27
C GLU A 68 -8.85 47.51 -17.66
N SER A 69 -10.16 47.40 -17.73
CA SER A 69 -10.90 47.19 -18.99
C SER A 69 -10.60 48.28 -20.02
N ALA A 70 -10.29 49.52 -19.58
CA ALA A 70 -9.87 50.63 -20.42
C ALA A 70 -8.55 50.31 -21.20
N ALA A 71 -7.57 49.74 -20.54
CA ALA A 71 -6.30 49.36 -21.15
C ALA A 71 -6.44 48.18 -22.14
N LEU A 72 -7.38 47.26 -21.89
CA LEU A 72 -7.75 46.22 -22.88
C LEU A 72 -8.39 46.80 -24.12
N VAL A 73 -9.36 47.70 -23.96
CA VAL A 73 -10.03 48.41 -25.09
C VAL A 73 -9.02 49.20 -25.90
N GLU A 74 -8.09 49.90 -25.24
CA GLU A 74 -6.97 50.59 -25.90
C GLU A 74 -6.11 49.65 -26.74
N SER A 75 -5.71 48.51 -26.18
CA SER A 75 -4.93 47.51 -26.86
C SER A 75 -5.65 46.86 -28.05
N MET A 76 -6.98 46.63 -27.92
CA MET A 76 -7.83 46.15 -29.01
C MET A 76 -7.97 47.18 -30.13
N SER A 77 -8.15 48.44 -29.77
CA SER A 77 -8.20 49.55 -30.75
C SER A 77 -6.87 49.77 -31.47
N ALA A 78 -5.76 49.63 -30.73
CA ALA A 78 -4.40 49.65 -31.30
C ALA A 78 -4.18 48.51 -32.30
N TYR A 79 -4.70 47.33 -31.98
CA TYR A 79 -4.63 46.15 -32.87
C TYR A 79 -5.47 46.40 -34.14
N ALA A 80 -6.71 46.83 -33.99
CA ALA A 80 -7.60 47.16 -35.10
C ALA A 80 -6.94 48.16 -36.07
N LEU A 81 -6.35 49.23 -35.53
CA LEU A 81 -5.66 50.27 -36.30
C LEU A 81 -4.38 49.76 -36.97
N ALA A 82 -3.53 49.00 -36.26
CA ALA A 82 -2.27 48.49 -36.78
C ALA A 82 -2.43 47.40 -37.85
N THR A 83 -3.50 46.63 -37.82
CA THR A 83 -3.78 45.52 -38.76
C THR A 83 -4.88 45.85 -39.77
N SER A 84 -5.61 46.95 -39.61
CA SER A 84 -6.80 47.30 -40.38
C SER A 84 -7.91 46.23 -40.31
N SER A 85 -8.08 45.65 -39.13
CA SER A 85 -9.03 44.55 -38.82
C SER A 85 -10.41 45.06 -38.50
N THR A 86 -11.44 44.21 -38.72
CA THR A 86 -12.80 44.45 -38.34
C THR A 86 -13.00 44.25 -36.82
N PRO A 87 -14.04 44.77 -36.18
CA PRO A 87 -14.38 44.48 -34.79
C PRO A 87 -14.50 42.97 -34.49
N THR A 88 -15.03 42.18 -35.43
CA THR A 88 -15.15 40.74 -35.33
C THR A 88 -13.74 40.07 -35.32
N ASP A 89 -12.84 40.53 -36.20
CA ASP A 89 -11.46 40.03 -36.22
C ASP A 89 -10.76 40.34 -34.90
N VAL A 90 -10.97 41.52 -34.32
CA VAL A 90 -10.41 41.91 -33.01
C VAL A 90 -10.90 40.99 -31.90
N LEU A 91 -12.20 40.70 -31.85
CA LEU A 91 -12.78 39.78 -30.90
C LEU A 91 -12.18 38.37 -31.03
N GLN A 92 -12.13 37.85 -32.25
CA GLN A 92 -11.54 36.53 -32.51
C GLN A 92 -10.03 36.47 -32.14
N HIS A 93 -9.31 37.56 -32.44
CA HIS A 93 -7.87 37.63 -32.06
C HIS A 93 -7.70 37.68 -30.53
N PHE A 94 -8.52 38.44 -29.82
CA PHE A 94 -8.53 38.49 -28.36
C PHE A 94 -8.79 37.10 -27.77
N HIS A 95 -9.81 36.42 -28.25
CA HIS A 95 -10.13 35.05 -27.84
C HIS A 95 -9.01 34.08 -28.12
N LYS A 96 -8.33 34.19 -29.28
CA LYS A 96 -7.17 33.38 -29.63
C LYS A 96 -5.98 33.66 -28.71
N ALA A 97 -5.64 34.90 -28.43
CA ALA A 97 -4.54 35.25 -27.55
C ALA A 97 -4.75 34.72 -26.11
N ARG A 98 -5.98 34.75 -25.62
CA ARG A 98 -6.37 34.17 -24.33
C ARG A 98 -6.28 32.64 -24.34
N MET A 99 -6.76 31.98 -25.41
CA MET A 99 -6.68 30.53 -25.57
C MET A 99 -5.21 30.05 -25.61
N ASP A 100 -4.37 30.74 -26.38
CA ASP A 100 -2.93 30.42 -26.46
C ASP A 100 -2.23 30.57 -25.10
N ARG A 101 -2.68 31.54 -24.29
CA ARG A 101 -2.18 31.72 -22.92
C ARG A 101 -2.62 30.60 -21.96
N ILE A 102 -3.87 30.16 -22.02
CA ILE A 102 -4.42 29.03 -21.26
C ILE A 102 -3.60 27.78 -21.57
N LEU A 103 -3.47 27.45 -22.86
CA LEU A 103 -2.68 26.29 -23.30
C LEU A 103 -1.20 26.38 -22.91
N GLY A 104 -0.62 27.57 -23.03
CA GLY A 104 0.80 27.80 -22.68
C GLY A 104 1.07 27.70 -21.18
N GLY A 105 0.09 28.06 -20.34
CA GLY A 105 0.15 27.90 -18.90
C GLY A 105 0.17 26.42 -18.50
N LEU A 106 -0.77 25.64 -19.02
CA LEU A 106 -0.96 24.23 -18.69
C LEU A 106 0.16 23.30 -19.23
N LYS A 107 0.94 23.75 -20.23
CA LYS A 107 2.06 22.98 -20.77
C LYS A 107 3.37 23.14 -19.98
N ARG A 108 3.44 24.06 -19.02
CA ARG A 108 4.63 24.27 -18.21
C ARG A 108 4.75 23.19 -17.15
N GLY A 109 5.84 22.43 -17.19
CA GLY A 109 6.17 21.37 -16.23
C GLY A 109 7.07 21.85 -15.08
N ASP A 110 6.93 23.10 -14.62
CA ASP A 110 7.79 23.70 -13.60
C ASP A 110 7.41 23.36 -12.14
N GLY A 111 6.51 22.41 -11.95
CA GLY A 111 6.10 21.96 -10.61
C GLY A 111 5.04 22.84 -9.93
N GLU A 112 4.62 23.96 -10.54
CA GLU A 112 3.56 24.84 -10.02
C GLU A 112 2.20 24.58 -10.68
N LEU A 113 1.80 23.31 -10.79
CA LEU A 113 0.57 22.89 -11.47
C LEU A 113 -0.68 23.59 -10.92
N ALA A 114 -0.79 23.70 -9.60
CA ALA A 114 -1.94 24.36 -8.95
C ALA A 114 -2.07 25.81 -9.42
N LYS A 115 -0.99 26.58 -9.36
CA LYS A 115 -0.99 27.99 -9.79
C LYS A 115 -1.35 28.17 -11.27
N HIS A 116 -0.84 27.30 -12.12
CA HIS A 116 -1.13 27.36 -13.56
C HIS A 116 -2.55 26.89 -13.88
N GLY A 117 -3.05 25.86 -13.22
CA GLY A 117 -4.42 25.37 -13.38
C GLY A 117 -5.45 26.41 -12.95
N ILE A 118 -5.30 26.95 -11.74
CA ILE A 118 -6.20 28.01 -11.22
C ILE A 118 -6.11 29.27 -12.08
N GLY A 119 -4.89 29.66 -12.47
CA GLY A 119 -4.68 30.81 -13.35
C GLY A 119 -5.33 30.65 -14.72
N ALA A 120 -5.32 29.44 -15.27
CA ALA A 120 -6.00 29.12 -16.53
C ALA A 120 -7.53 29.20 -16.41
N LEU A 121 -8.10 28.64 -15.32
CA LEU A 121 -9.54 28.72 -15.06
C LEU A 121 -9.99 30.16 -14.85
N LYS A 122 -9.30 30.93 -14.02
CA LYS A 122 -9.57 32.36 -13.81
C LYS A 122 -9.49 33.15 -15.12
N LEU A 123 -8.54 32.82 -16.00
CA LEU A 123 -8.41 33.45 -17.31
C LEU A 123 -9.60 33.12 -18.23
N CYS A 124 -10.13 31.89 -18.18
CA CYS A 124 -11.36 31.54 -18.91
C CYS A 124 -12.54 32.41 -18.47
N ILE A 125 -12.78 32.47 -17.16
CA ILE A 125 -13.89 33.25 -16.57
C ILE A 125 -13.72 34.76 -16.88
N GLN A 126 -12.53 35.30 -16.63
CA GLN A 126 -12.25 36.72 -16.87
C GLN A 126 -12.38 37.11 -18.34
N THR A 127 -12.05 36.21 -19.26
CA THR A 127 -12.24 36.48 -20.71
C THR A 127 -13.71 36.61 -21.06
N CYS A 128 -14.59 35.83 -20.45
CA CYS A 128 -16.02 35.97 -20.64
C CYS A 128 -16.53 37.32 -20.14
N LEU A 129 -16.14 37.70 -18.93
CA LEU A 129 -16.51 38.98 -18.32
C LEU A 129 -15.98 40.18 -19.13
N ASP A 130 -14.70 40.13 -19.56
CA ASP A 130 -14.08 41.16 -20.38
C ASP A 130 -14.80 41.30 -21.72
N THR A 131 -15.19 40.18 -22.35
CA THR A 131 -15.91 40.20 -23.63
C THR A 131 -17.29 40.84 -23.46
N GLN A 132 -18.04 40.45 -22.44
CA GLN A 132 -19.35 41.02 -22.15
C GLN A 132 -19.29 42.52 -21.83
N ALA A 133 -18.24 42.94 -21.12
CA ALA A 133 -18.07 44.35 -20.73
C ALA A 133 -17.61 45.25 -21.88
N ILE A 134 -16.84 44.72 -22.86
CA ILE A 134 -16.21 45.49 -23.89
C ILE A 134 -17.03 45.47 -25.20
N PHE A 135 -17.59 44.33 -25.57
CA PHE A 135 -18.25 44.14 -26.85
C PHE A 135 -19.77 44.21 -26.73
N PRO A 136 -20.50 44.83 -27.71
CA PRO A 136 -19.92 45.58 -28.83
C PRO A 136 -19.63 47.04 -28.51
N ARG A 137 -20.23 47.61 -27.47
CA ARG A 137 -20.33 49.06 -27.25
C ARG A 137 -19.01 49.77 -27.03
N ARG A 138 -18.24 49.40 -26.01
CA ARG A 138 -17.01 50.13 -25.62
C ARG A 138 -15.97 50.18 -26.73
N LEU A 139 -15.77 49.06 -27.45
CA LEU A 139 -14.88 49.07 -28.61
C LEU A 139 -15.40 49.91 -29.74
N ALA A 140 -16.70 49.83 -30.06
CA ALA A 140 -17.33 50.66 -31.09
C ALA A 140 -17.20 52.17 -30.82
N ASP A 141 -17.40 52.58 -29.55
CA ASP A 141 -17.25 53.97 -29.14
C ASP A 141 -15.81 54.51 -29.34
N VAL A 142 -14.81 53.72 -29.03
CA VAL A 142 -13.40 54.13 -29.23
C VAL A 142 -13.04 54.14 -30.71
N LEU A 143 -13.51 53.15 -31.48
CA LEU A 143 -13.30 53.12 -32.93
C LEU A 143 -14.07 54.28 -33.64
N ALA A 144 -15.23 54.69 -33.14
CA ALA A 144 -15.95 55.85 -33.63
C ALA A 144 -15.17 57.17 -33.36
N LYS A 145 -14.58 57.32 -32.17
CA LYS A 145 -13.73 58.48 -31.84
C LYS A 145 -12.50 58.56 -32.79
N LEU A 146 -11.93 57.44 -33.19
CA LEU A 146 -10.83 57.40 -34.16
C LEU A 146 -11.23 57.85 -35.58
N LYS A 147 -12.51 57.74 -35.92
CA LYS A 147 -13.09 58.21 -37.20
C LYS A 147 -13.40 59.69 -37.20
N ALA A 148 -13.51 60.33 -36.05
CA ALA A 148 -14.00 61.70 -35.93
C ALA A 148 -13.01 62.73 -36.46
N HIS A 149 -11.73 62.47 -36.41
CA HIS A 149 -10.65 63.40 -36.83
C HIS A 149 -9.58 62.69 -37.65
N ALA A 150 -8.92 63.47 -38.53
CA ALA A 150 -7.76 63.00 -39.25
C ALA A 150 -6.62 62.66 -38.24
N LEU A 151 -5.91 61.53 -38.45
CA LEU A 151 -4.91 61.04 -37.47
C LEU A 151 -3.80 62.05 -37.17
N ILE A 152 -3.43 62.90 -38.13
CA ILE A 152 -2.43 63.93 -37.91
C ILE A 152 -2.95 65.09 -37.06
N GLN A 153 -4.28 65.29 -37.06
CA GLN A 153 -4.94 66.31 -36.22
C GLN A 153 -5.29 65.83 -34.83
N ASP A 154 -5.07 64.54 -34.56
CA ASP A 154 -5.37 63.93 -33.25
C ASP A 154 -4.53 64.61 -32.17
N PRO A 155 -5.11 65.03 -31.04
CA PRO A 155 -4.43 65.73 -29.94
C PRO A 155 -3.25 64.98 -29.37
N ASP A 156 -3.39 63.64 -29.22
CA ASP A 156 -2.33 62.78 -28.67
C ASP A 156 -1.12 62.73 -29.62
N VAL A 157 -1.34 62.71 -30.95
CA VAL A 157 -0.29 62.69 -31.95
C VAL A 157 0.38 64.05 -32.01
N ARG A 158 -0.40 65.17 -31.97
CA ARG A 158 0.13 66.53 -31.94
C ARG A 158 0.94 66.83 -30.67
N GLY A 159 0.53 66.23 -29.57
CA GLY A 159 1.28 66.30 -28.30
C GLY A 159 2.70 65.72 -28.37
N LEU A 160 3.05 64.97 -29.42
CA LEU A 160 4.41 64.48 -29.67
C LEU A 160 5.25 65.55 -30.34
N TYR A 161 5.71 66.52 -29.60
CA TYR A 161 6.53 67.67 -30.09
C TYR A 161 7.71 67.25 -30.97
N GLU A 162 8.27 66.05 -30.72
CA GLU A 162 9.40 65.52 -31.48
C GLU A 162 9.07 65.21 -32.96
N LEU A 163 7.81 65.11 -33.32
CA LEU A 163 7.40 64.89 -34.70
C LEU A 163 7.40 66.17 -35.49
N ASN A 164 7.49 67.35 -34.86
CA ASN A 164 7.49 68.66 -35.46
C ASN A 164 6.44 68.79 -36.58
N LEU A 165 5.26 68.24 -36.38
CA LEU A 165 4.19 68.17 -37.42
C LEU A 165 3.80 69.52 -37.96
N ASP A 166 3.84 70.56 -37.15
CA ASP A 166 3.49 71.94 -37.56
C ASP A 166 4.54 72.49 -38.59
N VAL A 167 5.82 72.13 -38.41
CA VAL A 167 6.89 72.54 -39.36
C VAL A 167 6.81 71.75 -40.67
N HIS A 168 6.43 70.49 -40.61
CA HIS A 168 6.39 69.57 -41.75
C HIS A 168 5.03 69.53 -42.44
N ASP A 169 4.00 70.23 -41.93
CA ASP A 169 2.66 70.17 -42.47
C ASP A 169 2.57 70.52 -43.98
N ARG A 170 3.42 71.44 -44.47
CA ARG A 170 3.50 71.81 -45.88
C ARG A 170 3.96 70.70 -46.80
N TRP A 171 4.70 69.73 -46.28
CA TRP A 171 5.32 68.64 -47.05
C TRP A 171 4.51 67.36 -46.98
N ILE A 172 3.49 67.33 -46.14
CA ILE A 172 2.63 66.15 -45.98
C ILE A 172 1.56 66.22 -47.05
N GLY A 173 1.49 65.22 -47.91
CA GLY A 173 0.50 65.11 -48.98
C GLY A 173 -0.92 65.00 -48.42
N ASP A 174 -1.90 65.46 -49.18
CA ASP A 174 -3.31 65.55 -48.78
C ASP A 174 -3.92 64.19 -48.36
N GLU A 175 -3.47 63.07 -48.98
CA GLU A 175 -3.87 61.74 -48.60
C GLU A 175 -3.48 61.40 -47.13
N ALA A 176 -2.31 61.81 -46.71
CA ALA A 176 -1.87 61.54 -45.33
C ALA A 176 -2.41 62.56 -44.36
N ARG A 177 -2.59 63.84 -44.76
CA ARG A 177 -3.11 64.95 -43.93
C ARG A 177 -4.56 64.74 -43.55
N ASN A 178 -5.37 64.29 -44.51
CA ASN A 178 -6.83 64.14 -44.30
C ASN A 178 -7.24 62.70 -44.02
N TYR A 179 -6.28 61.82 -43.76
CA TYR A 179 -6.56 60.40 -43.53
C TYR A 179 -7.30 60.19 -42.22
N THR A 180 -8.53 59.74 -42.32
CA THR A 180 -9.33 59.22 -41.20
C THR A 180 -9.35 57.70 -41.28
N PRO A 181 -9.07 57.00 -40.19
CA PRO A 181 -9.14 55.55 -40.20
C PRO A 181 -10.58 55.08 -40.50
N GLN A 182 -10.74 54.34 -41.57
CA GLN A 182 -11.96 53.66 -41.89
C GLN A 182 -11.77 52.18 -41.61
N PRO A 183 -12.19 51.66 -40.42
CA PRO A 183 -12.22 50.23 -40.22
C PRO A 183 -13.15 49.62 -41.26
N ARG A 184 -12.81 48.43 -41.75
CA ARG A 184 -13.66 47.67 -42.67
C ARG A 184 -15.06 47.57 -42.05
N HIS A 185 -16.09 47.75 -42.90
CA HIS A 185 -17.49 47.72 -42.47
C HIS A 185 -17.84 46.35 -41.99
N ASP A 186 -17.88 46.22 -40.68
CA ASP A 186 -18.42 45.09 -39.93
C ASP A 186 -19.04 45.72 -38.66
N GLU A 187 -20.32 45.87 -38.64
CA GLU A 187 -21.05 46.25 -37.43
C GLU A 187 -21.24 44.96 -36.61
N LEU A 188 -20.33 44.71 -35.67
CA LEU A 188 -20.50 43.62 -34.77
C LEU A 188 -21.77 43.80 -33.93
N GLN A 189 -22.80 43.04 -34.27
CA GLN A 189 -24.06 43.02 -33.54
C GLN A 189 -23.87 42.29 -32.21
N ARG A 190 -24.67 42.69 -31.22
CA ARG A 190 -24.62 42.04 -29.88
C ARG A 190 -24.84 40.54 -29.96
N SER A 191 -25.85 40.09 -30.72
CA SER A 191 -26.16 38.66 -30.90
C SER A 191 -25.00 37.87 -31.53
N SER A 192 -24.27 38.48 -32.47
CA SER A 192 -23.10 37.86 -33.09
C SER A 192 -21.94 37.76 -32.09
N ALA A 193 -21.71 38.80 -31.28
CA ALA A 193 -20.67 38.77 -30.23
C ALA A 193 -21.00 37.72 -29.17
N GLU A 194 -22.24 37.61 -28.72
CA GLU A 194 -22.70 36.58 -27.78
C GLU A 194 -22.58 35.17 -28.36
N SER A 195 -22.89 34.96 -29.63
CA SER A 195 -22.73 33.67 -30.30
C SER A 195 -21.25 33.25 -30.39
N ILE A 196 -20.34 34.18 -30.71
CA ILE A 196 -18.90 33.94 -30.74
C ILE A 196 -18.41 33.64 -29.34
N LEU A 197 -18.84 34.35 -28.31
CA LEU A 197 -18.49 34.13 -26.93
C LEU A 197 -18.94 32.74 -26.44
N HIS A 198 -20.21 32.36 -26.70
CA HIS A 198 -20.73 31.06 -26.30
C HIS A 198 -19.95 29.89 -26.90
N ARG A 199 -19.55 30.00 -28.19
CA ARG A 199 -18.70 29.00 -28.83
C ARG A 199 -17.33 28.95 -28.15
N TRP A 200 -16.70 30.12 -27.97
CA TRP A 200 -15.39 30.22 -27.36
C TRP A 200 -15.39 29.68 -25.93
N SER A 201 -16.43 29.95 -25.12
CA SER A 201 -16.56 29.46 -23.75
C SER A 201 -16.55 27.95 -23.68
N LYS A 202 -17.34 27.30 -24.55
CA LYS A 202 -17.35 25.82 -24.65
C LYS A 202 -15.98 25.26 -25.04
N ASP A 203 -15.36 25.86 -26.07
CA ASP A 203 -14.04 25.42 -26.54
C ASP A 203 -12.95 25.68 -25.49
N ALA A 204 -13.05 26.76 -24.71
CA ALA A 204 -12.12 27.12 -23.66
C ALA A 204 -12.16 26.13 -22.48
N ILE A 205 -13.37 25.78 -22.02
CA ILE A 205 -13.56 24.80 -20.95
C ILE A 205 -13.10 23.41 -21.40
N ALA A 206 -13.50 22.95 -22.58
CA ALA A 206 -13.05 21.67 -23.11
C ALA A 206 -11.51 21.61 -23.25
N THR A 207 -10.89 22.71 -23.70
CA THR A 207 -9.43 22.82 -23.82
C THR A 207 -8.75 22.88 -22.48
N PHE A 208 -9.33 23.56 -21.49
CA PHE A 208 -8.86 23.61 -20.11
C PHE A 208 -8.86 22.22 -19.48
N LEU A 209 -10.00 21.51 -19.51
CA LEU A 209 -10.13 20.15 -18.95
C LEU A 209 -9.14 19.18 -19.59
N LYS A 210 -9.02 19.20 -20.92
CA LYS A 210 -8.03 18.39 -21.63
C LYS A 210 -6.58 18.75 -21.25
N GLY A 211 -6.32 20.05 -21.05
CA GLY A 211 -5.03 20.54 -20.61
C GLY A 211 -4.67 20.12 -19.20
N ILE A 212 -5.61 20.22 -18.26
CA ILE A 212 -5.49 19.76 -16.88
C ILE A 212 -5.26 18.24 -16.84
N LYS A 213 -6.06 17.46 -17.57
CA LYS A 213 -5.92 16.00 -17.62
C LYS A 213 -4.50 15.58 -18.06
N ARG A 214 -3.97 16.22 -19.10
CA ARG A 214 -2.58 15.99 -19.56
C ARG A 214 -1.53 16.43 -18.53
N ALA A 215 -1.74 17.57 -17.89
CA ALA A 215 -0.79 18.05 -16.89
C ALA A 215 -0.75 17.17 -15.64
N LEU A 216 -1.88 16.50 -15.32
CA LEU A 216 -2.00 15.54 -14.24
C LEU A 216 -1.39 14.16 -14.55
N GLU A 217 -1.16 13.79 -15.83
CA GLU A 217 -0.66 12.45 -16.19
C GLU A 217 0.64 12.08 -15.45
N GLY A 218 1.57 13.03 -15.29
CA GLY A 218 2.84 12.83 -14.59
C GLY A 218 2.84 13.14 -13.10
N GLU A 219 1.71 13.55 -12.51
CA GLU A 219 1.65 13.95 -11.11
C GLU A 219 1.27 12.75 -10.21
N GLU A 220 2.11 12.50 -9.19
CA GLU A 220 1.92 11.40 -8.21
C GLU A 220 1.69 11.91 -6.78
N ARG A 221 1.82 13.22 -6.55
CA ARG A 221 1.68 13.85 -5.24
C ARG A 221 0.21 14.05 -4.89
N LEU A 222 -0.34 13.10 -4.15
CA LEU A 222 -1.74 13.03 -3.79
C LEU A 222 -2.28 14.32 -3.12
N LYS A 223 -1.51 14.91 -2.19
CA LYS A 223 -1.90 16.13 -1.49
C LYS A 223 -2.03 17.33 -2.44
N GLU A 224 -1.12 17.46 -3.39
CA GLU A 224 -1.15 18.57 -4.35
C GLU A 224 -2.33 18.45 -5.32
N VAL A 225 -2.65 17.22 -5.76
CA VAL A 225 -3.82 16.98 -6.59
C VAL A 225 -5.12 17.25 -5.82
N ALA A 226 -5.20 16.85 -4.55
CA ALA A 226 -6.35 17.12 -3.70
C ALA A 226 -6.53 18.63 -3.42
N SER A 227 -5.44 19.36 -3.14
CA SER A 227 -5.46 20.83 -2.97
C SER A 227 -5.88 21.53 -4.26
N LEU A 228 -5.31 21.12 -5.40
CA LEU A 228 -5.70 21.67 -6.70
C LEU A 228 -7.19 21.45 -6.99
N ARG A 229 -7.71 20.23 -6.69
CA ARG A 229 -9.14 19.94 -6.84
C ARG A 229 -9.99 20.92 -6.05
N GLN A 230 -9.67 21.09 -4.78
CA GLN A 230 -10.40 22.00 -3.89
C GLN A 230 -10.38 23.43 -4.43
N GLU A 231 -9.21 23.95 -4.76
CA GLU A 231 -9.05 25.32 -5.24
C GLU A 231 -9.73 25.58 -6.61
N LEU A 232 -9.76 24.56 -7.50
CA LEU A 232 -10.49 24.66 -8.79
C LEU A 232 -12.00 24.72 -8.56
N ILE A 233 -12.52 23.86 -7.70
CA ILE A 233 -13.96 23.83 -7.36
C ILE A 233 -14.34 25.14 -6.68
N GLU A 234 -13.60 25.62 -5.68
CA GLU A 234 -13.84 26.91 -5.04
C GLU A 234 -13.81 28.08 -6.04
N THR A 235 -12.81 28.12 -6.92
CA THR A 235 -12.72 29.17 -7.94
C THR A 235 -13.92 29.13 -8.88
N TRP A 236 -14.37 27.91 -9.23
CA TRP A 236 -15.54 27.76 -10.10
C TRP A 236 -16.85 28.17 -9.40
N ILE A 237 -17.05 27.73 -8.18
CA ILE A 237 -18.22 28.09 -7.36
C ILE A 237 -18.35 29.63 -7.22
N LEU A 238 -17.24 30.29 -6.88
CA LEU A 238 -17.24 31.75 -6.68
C LEU A 238 -17.42 32.57 -7.94
N SER A 239 -17.11 32.04 -9.11
CA SER A 239 -17.03 32.87 -10.33
C SER A 239 -17.60 32.22 -11.58
N GLY A 240 -17.85 30.91 -11.60
CA GLY A 240 -18.23 30.14 -12.78
C GLY A 240 -19.64 30.41 -13.28
N SER A 241 -20.57 30.75 -12.37
CA SER A 241 -21.96 31.13 -12.72
C SER A 241 -22.04 32.32 -13.69
N ARG A 242 -21.01 33.18 -13.68
CA ARG A 242 -20.91 34.36 -14.56
C ARG A 242 -20.47 34.06 -15.99
N MET A 243 -20.15 32.81 -16.28
CA MET A 243 -19.63 32.40 -17.59
C MET A 243 -20.79 32.13 -18.57
N ALA A 244 -20.91 32.96 -19.61
CA ALA A 244 -21.96 32.83 -20.59
C ALA A 244 -21.80 31.61 -21.49
N GLY A 245 -22.92 30.95 -21.82
CA GLY A 245 -22.96 29.88 -22.83
C GLY A 245 -22.57 28.50 -22.36
N VAL A 246 -22.29 28.35 -21.07
CA VAL A 246 -21.93 27.06 -20.44
C VAL A 246 -22.82 26.89 -19.21
N LYS A 247 -23.32 25.68 -18.97
CA LYS A 247 -24.04 25.39 -17.74
C LYS A 247 -23.03 25.17 -16.61
N SER A 248 -23.19 25.92 -15.52
CA SER A 248 -22.24 25.88 -14.38
C SER A 248 -22.17 24.51 -13.75
N THR A 249 -23.28 23.79 -13.64
CA THR A 249 -23.33 22.42 -13.08
C THR A 249 -22.53 21.42 -13.91
N ASP A 250 -22.71 21.45 -15.26
CA ASP A 250 -22.04 20.51 -16.14
C ASP A 250 -20.49 20.65 -16.05
N VAL A 251 -20.00 21.89 -15.97
CA VAL A 251 -18.54 22.14 -15.85
C VAL A 251 -18.02 21.76 -14.47
N LEU A 252 -18.81 21.98 -13.42
CA LEU A 252 -18.44 21.57 -12.07
C LEU A 252 -18.28 20.06 -12.01
N ASP A 253 -19.22 19.31 -12.59
CA ASP A 253 -19.16 17.85 -12.66
C ASP A 253 -17.97 17.39 -13.49
N ASP A 254 -17.70 17.99 -14.65
CA ASP A 254 -16.52 17.66 -15.47
C ASP A 254 -15.20 17.90 -14.73
N ILE A 255 -15.08 18.99 -13.95
CA ILE A 255 -13.91 19.27 -13.11
C ILE A 255 -13.78 18.20 -12.02
N ARG A 256 -14.87 17.89 -11.31
CA ARG A 256 -14.91 16.87 -10.26
C ARG A 256 -14.50 15.53 -10.80
N ASP A 257 -15.09 15.09 -11.90
CA ASP A 257 -14.83 13.80 -12.52
C ASP A 257 -13.35 13.67 -12.95
N THR A 258 -12.82 14.70 -13.62
CA THR A 258 -11.42 14.73 -14.06
C THR A 258 -10.46 14.61 -12.87
N MET A 259 -10.74 15.31 -11.79
CA MET A 259 -9.86 15.30 -10.60
C MET A 259 -10.04 14.03 -9.79
N ASN A 260 -11.26 13.51 -9.64
CA ASN A 260 -11.55 12.27 -8.94
C ASN A 260 -10.94 11.06 -9.67
N GLU A 261 -11.04 10.99 -11.01
CA GLU A 261 -10.37 9.95 -11.84
C GLU A 261 -8.86 9.89 -11.54
N LYS A 262 -8.22 11.06 -11.45
CA LYS A 262 -6.79 11.11 -11.14
C LYS A 262 -6.48 10.74 -9.69
N LEU A 263 -7.26 11.21 -8.72
CA LEU A 263 -7.10 10.86 -7.31
C LEU A 263 -7.24 9.35 -7.12
N GLU A 264 -8.27 8.75 -7.70
CA GLU A 264 -8.50 7.30 -7.66
C GLU A 264 -7.32 6.52 -8.25
N ALA A 265 -6.81 6.95 -9.41
CA ALA A 265 -5.65 6.31 -10.04
C ALA A 265 -4.40 6.34 -9.14
N ILE A 266 -4.11 7.48 -8.49
CA ILE A 266 -2.99 7.60 -7.54
C ILE A 266 -3.23 6.73 -6.30
N MET A 267 -4.45 6.75 -5.75
CA MET A 267 -4.83 5.94 -4.58
C MET A 267 -4.67 4.46 -4.87
N ARG A 268 -5.19 3.97 -5.99
CA ARG A 268 -5.03 2.57 -6.44
C ARG A 268 -3.56 2.19 -6.63
N LEU A 269 -2.75 3.06 -7.22
CA LEU A 269 -1.31 2.81 -7.40
C LEU A 269 -0.59 2.69 -6.07
N ARG A 270 -0.88 3.55 -5.09
CA ARG A 270 -0.33 3.48 -3.73
C ARG A 270 -0.75 2.20 -3.00
N ILE A 271 -1.99 1.79 -3.15
CA ILE A 271 -2.49 0.54 -2.57
C ILE A 271 -1.80 -0.67 -3.20
N GLN A 272 -1.65 -0.69 -4.52
CA GLN A 272 -0.98 -1.77 -5.24
C GLN A 272 0.53 -1.87 -4.93
N ALA A 273 1.14 -0.83 -4.37
CA ALA A 273 2.53 -0.84 -3.93
C ALA A 273 2.81 -1.87 -2.81
N LEU A 274 1.77 -2.50 -2.20
CA LEU A 274 1.91 -3.63 -1.29
C LEU A 274 2.70 -4.81 -1.91
N ARG A 275 2.71 -4.93 -3.22
CA ARG A 275 3.55 -5.93 -3.92
C ARG A 275 5.03 -5.82 -3.60
N ALA A 276 5.51 -4.62 -3.28
CA ALA A 276 6.90 -4.42 -2.84
C ALA A 276 7.21 -5.13 -1.51
N VAL A 277 6.22 -5.27 -0.63
CA VAL A 277 6.37 -6.01 0.64
C VAL A 277 6.55 -7.50 0.37
N VAL A 278 5.80 -8.07 -0.58
CA VAL A 278 5.97 -9.47 -1.01
C VAL A 278 7.36 -9.69 -1.62
N SER A 279 7.83 -8.77 -2.46
CA SER A 279 9.17 -8.85 -3.04
C SER A 279 10.27 -8.78 -1.98
N GLU A 280 10.12 -7.94 -0.95
CA GLU A 280 11.05 -7.87 0.18
C GLU A 280 11.01 -9.16 1.01
N LEU A 281 9.82 -9.74 1.24
CA LEU A 281 9.68 -11.02 1.91
C LEU A 281 10.45 -12.13 1.16
N THR A 282 10.23 -12.28 -0.15
CA THR A 282 10.91 -13.28 -0.99
C THR A 282 12.41 -13.08 -0.97
N ARG A 283 12.87 -11.85 -1.13
CA ARG A 283 14.29 -11.50 -1.07
C ARG A 283 14.91 -11.87 0.29
N ARG A 284 14.20 -11.68 1.39
CA ARG A 284 14.68 -12.06 2.73
C ARG A 284 14.70 -13.57 2.91
N LEU A 285 13.72 -14.29 2.40
CA LEU A 285 13.71 -15.76 2.42
C LEU A 285 14.94 -16.37 1.73
N GLU A 286 15.36 -15.79 0.61
CA GLU A 286 16.55 -16.23 -0.13
C GLU A 286 17.86 -15.94 0.63
N THR A 287 17.88 -14.91 1.46
CA THR A 287 19.06 -14.45 2.20
C THR A 287 19.11 -14.90 3.65
N LEU A 288 18.15 -15.73 4.11
CA LEU A 288 18.15 -16.25 5.48
C LEU A 288 19.40 -17.11 5.73
N PRO A 289 20.10 -16.90 6.85
CA PRO A 289 21.26 -17.72 7.20
C PRO A 289 20.82 -19.12 7.57
N SER A 290 21.59 -20.14 7.16
CA SER A 290 21.31 -21.56 7.46
C SER A 290 21.35 -21.87 8.95
N PHE A 291 20.50 -22.84 9.37
CA PHE A 291 20.43 -23.32 10.75
C PHE A 291 21.79 -23.85 11.23
N GLY A 292 22.37 -23.22 12.24
CA GLY A 292 23.69 -23.57 12.81
C GLY A 292 24.73 -22.46 12.68
N THR A 293 24.55 -21.46 11.82
CA THR A 293 25.45 -20.30 11.71
C THR A 293 25.01 -19.13 12.58
N LEU A 294 23.79 -19.16 13.10
CA LEU A 294 23.29 -18.19 14.07
C LEU A 294 23.93 -18.47 15.44
N SER A 295 25.11 -17.90 15.68
CA SER A 295 25.48 -17.61 17.05
C SER A 295 24.35 -16.74 17.62
N LYS A 296 23.64 -17.24 18.67
CA LYS A 296 22.64 -16.44 19.39
C LYS A 296 23.27 -15.07 19.63
N PRO A 297 22.57 -13.95 19.29
CA PRO A 297 23.11 -12.64 19.53
C PRO A 297 23.42 -12.54 21.04
N SER A 298 24.68 -12.69 21.35
CA SER A 298 25.15 -12.55 22.73
C SER A 298 24.91 -11.07 23.11
N LEU A 299 24.41 -10.83 24.31
CA LEU A 299 24.35 -9.49 24.89
C LEU A 299 25.70 -8.76 24.83
N TRP A 300 26.79 -9.55 24.67
CA TRP A 300 28.16 -9.09 24.55
C TRP A 300 28.64 -8.96 23.10
N SER A 301 27.78 -9.18 22.11
CA SER A 301 28.18 -9.03 20.71
C SER A 301 28.43 -7.55 20.36
N THR A 302 29.36 -7.32 19.43
CA THR A 302 29.72 -5.96 18.99
C THR A 302 28.56 -5.21 18.36
N THR A 303 27.57 -5.88 17.82
CA THR A 303 26.34 -5.28 17.29
C THR A 303 25.48 -4.62 18.38
N ALA A 304 25.49 -5.16 19.61
CA ALA A 304 24.85 -4.51 20.75
C ALA A 304 25.59 -3.26 21.21
N LYS A 305 26.89 -3.13 20.87
CA LYS A 305 27.72 -1.98 21.24
C LYS A 305 27.58 -0.78 20.29
N SER A 306 27.02 -0.97 19.11
CA SER A 306 26.80 0.11 18.13
C SER A 306 25.46 0.84 18.31
N SER A 307 24.66 0.46 19.31
CA SER A 307 23.46 1.23 19.65
C SER A 307 23.89 2.58 20.20
N ASP A 308 23.33 3.64 19.63
CA ASP A 308 23.55 5.02 20.07
C ASP A 308 23.21 5.14 21.55
N LEU A 309 24.24 5.27 22.40
CA LEU A 309 24.09 5.47 23.84
C LEU A 309 23.37 6.78 24.21
N GLY A 310 23.17 7.68 23.24
CA GLY A 310 22.42 8.92 23.41
C GLY A 310 20.96 8.72 23.82
N ASN A 311 20.34 7.60 23.42
CA ASN A 311 18.98 7.22 23.81
C ASN A 311 18.90 6.32 25.06
N GLY A 312 20.00 6.09 25.75
CA GLY A 312 20.07 5.40 27.02
C GLY A 312 19.52 3.97 27.01
N ALA A 313 18.82 3.60 28.10
CA ALA A 313 18.29 2.26 28.31
C ALA A 313 17.16 1.86 27.31
N GLN A 314 16.52 2.80 26.62
CA GLN A 314 15.38 2.52 25.76
C GLN A 314 15.79 1.69 24.54
N SER A 315 16.84 2.06 23.83
CA SER A 315 17.32 1.29 22.66
C SER A 315 17.78 -0.13 23.05
N PHE A 316 18.38 -0.28 24.21
CA PHE A 316 18.73 -1.59 24.76
C PHE A 316 17.51 -2.44 25.09
N LYS A 317 16.50 -1.84 25.74
CA LYS A 317 15.21 -2.48 26.01
C LYS A 317 14.54 -2.94 24.72
N ASP A 318 14.54 -2.07 23.70
CA ASP A 318 13.92 -2.38 22.39
C ASP A 318 14.64 -3.55 21.70
N ILE A 319 15.97 -3.63 21.78
CA ILE A 319 16.73 -4.77 21.26
C ILE A 319 16.37 -6.07 22.00
N ILE A 320 16.29 -6.03 23.33
CA ILE A 320 15.90 -7.21 24.13
C ILE A 320 14.47 -7.63 23.78
N MET A 321 13.53 -6.68 23.73
CA MET A 321 12.14 -6.98 23.38
C MET A 321 12.00 -7.53 21.97
N ASN A 322 12.72 -6.97 21.00
CA ASN A 322 12.73 -7.48 19.65
C ASN A 322 13.29 -8.90 19.58
N THR A 323 14.38 -9.17 20.28
CA THR A 323 14.96 -10.52 20.36
C THR A 323 14.00 -11.51 21.01
N TYR A 324 13.34 -11.11 22.11
CA TYR A 324 12.37 -11.95 22.81
C TYR A 324 11.14 -12.25 21.95
N GLN A 325 10.68 -11.27 21.16
CA GLN A 325 9.53 -11.41 20.25
C GLN A 325 9.92 -12.02 18.88
N GLY A 326 11.16 -12.44 18.71
CA GLY A 326 11.64 -13.00 17.46
C GLY A 326 11.71 -12.02 16.29
N ARG A 327 11.74 -10.71 16.58
CA ARG A 327 11.88 -9.63 15.58
C ARG A 327 13.34 -9.44 15.22
N ASP A 328 13.87 -10.36 14.41
CA ASP A 328 15.20 -10.24 13.83
C ASP A 328 15.23 -9.15 12.72
N GLN A 329 16.44 -8.87 12.22
CA GLN A 329 16.63 -7.85 11.16
C GLN A 329 15.81 -8.14 9.90
N SER A 330 15.56 -9.40 9.59
CA SER A 330 14.78 -9.82 8.42
C SER A 330 13.30 -9.51 8.61
N VAL A 331 12.75 -9.86 9.79
CA VAL A 331 11.35 -9.52 10.15
C VAL A 331 11.17 -8.02 10.22
N VAL A 332 12.09 -7.29 10.86
CA VAL A 332 12.04 -5.82 10.96
C VAL A 332 12.04 -5.16 9.59
N SER A 333 12.80 -5.68 8.62
CA SER A 333 12.84 -5.12 7.27
C SER A 333 11.50 -5.27 6.54
N VAL A 334 10.86 -6.44 6.65
CA VAL A 334 9.52 -6.68 6.04
C VAL A 334 8.44 -5.85 6.74
N THR A 335 8.45 -5.78 8.07
CA THR A 335 7.50 -4.94 8.81
C THR A 335 7.68 -3.46 8.53
N THR A 336 8.92 -2.99 8.39
CA THR A 336 9.20 -1.59 8.00
C THR A 336 8.70 -1.28 6.59
N ALA A 337 8.85 -2.22 5.64
CA ALA A 337 8.29 -2.07 4.31
C ALA A 337 6.76 -1.99 4.34
N PHE A 338 6.12 -2.83 5.17
CA PHE A 338 4.67 -2.80 5.38
C PHE A 338 4.22 -1.50 6.08
N ASP A 339 4.94 -1.03 7.09
CA ASP A 339 4.63 0.20 7.80
C ASP A 339 4.71 1.43 6.87
N LYS A 340 5.73 1.51 6.00
CA LYS A 340 5.82 2.56 4.97
C LYS A 340 4.65 2.53 4.00
N TRP A 341 4.25 1.34 3.55
CA TRP A 341 3.06 1.20 2.72
C TRP A 341 1.80 1.62 3.49
N MET A 342 1.64 1.21 4.73
CA MET A 342 0.52 1.57 5.59
C MET A 342 0.43 3.09 5.81
N GLU A 343 1.56 3.78 6.01
CA GLU A 343 1.61 5.24 6.09
C GLU A 343 1.06 5.90 4.83
N SER A 344 1.40 5.37 3.65
CA SER A 344 0.86 5.88 2.39
C SER A 344 -0.65 5.68 2.25
N VAL A 345 -1.20 4.58 2.78
CA VAL A 345 -2.64 4.32 2.82
C VAL A 345 -3.33 5.22 3.86
N LEU A 346 -2.71 5.46 5.01
CA LEU A 346 -3.22 6.39 6.02
C LEU A 346 -3.24 7.84 5.49
N GLU A 347 -2.29 8.22 4.63
CA GLU A 347 -2.33 9.51 3.94
C GLU A 347 -3.55 9.62 3.02
N VAL A 348 -3.88 8.55 2.28
CA VAL A 348 -5.12 8.48 1.47
C VAL A 348 -6.35 8.68 2.35
N LYS A 349 -6.42 7.98 3.48
CA LYS A 349 -7.51 8.14 4.46
C LYS A 349 -7.61 9.58 4.98
N GLY A 350 -6.48 10.21 5.26
CA GLY A 350 -6.43 11.62 5.69
C GLY A 350 -7.02 12.57 4.67
N ILE A 351 -6.75 12.35 3.39
CA ILE A 351 -7.28 13.17 2.30
C ILE A 351 -8.79 12.97 2.11
N ILE A 352 -9.27 11.72 2.10
CA ILE A 352 -10.71 11.44 2.03
C ILE A 352 -11.44 12.11 3.21
N LYS A 353 -10.84 12.05 4.41
CA LYS A 353 -11.38 12.72 5.59
C LYS A 353 -11.41 14.25 5.42
N SER A 354 -10.33 14.86 4.92
CA SER A 354 -10.30 16.29 4.67
C SER A 354 -11.31 16.74 3.61
N MET A 355 -11.57 15.90 2.59
CA MET A 355 -12.61 16.15 1.60
C MET A 355 -14.02 16.10 2.22
N LYS A 356 -14.28 15.21 3.18
CA LYS A 356 -15.55 15.16 3.93
C LYS A 356 -15.75 16.38 4.86
N GLU A 357 -14.65 16.90 5.41
CA GLU A 357 -14.67 18.05 6.31
C GLU A 357 -14.69 19.40 5.58
N ALA A 358 -14.37 19.41 4.26
CA ALA A 358 -14.44 20.62 3.44
C ALA A 358 -15.89 21.05 3.29
N ARG A 359 -16.27 22.12 3.99
CA ARG A 359 -17.56 22.77 3.85
C ARG A 359 -17.46 23.81 2.73
N TRP A 360 -18.42 23.76 1.80
CA TRP A 360 -18.58 24.76 0.78
C TRP A 360 -19.55 25.80 1.32
N ASP A 361 -19.14 27.07 1.42
CA ASP A 361 -20.03 28.15 1.83
C ASP A 361 -21.19 28.28 0.85
N ASP A 362 -22.39 28.46 1.38
CA ASP A 362 -23.70 28.46 0.69
C ASP A 362 -23.91 29.63 -0.28
N THR A 363 -22.89 30.05 -1.01
CA THR A 363 -22.98 31.21 -1.94
C THR A 363 -23.80 30.98 -3.20
N PHE A 364 -24.38 29.79 -3.40
CA PHE A 364 -25.30 29.53 -4.53
C PHE A 364 -26.77 29.87 -4.23
N ALA A 365 -27.11 30.27 -3.02
CA ALA A 365 -28.52 30.50 -2.64
C ALA A 365 -29.13 31.80 -3.16
N ASP A 366 -28.28 32.76 -3.57
CA ASP A 366 -28.81 34.13 -3.86
C ASP A 366 -29.14 34.43 -5.34
N ASP A 367 -28.86 33.54 -6.30
CA ASP A 367 -29.05 33.84 -7.73
C ASP A 367 -30.19 33.06 -8.43
N VAL A 368 -31.02 32.35 -7.70
CA VAL A 368 -32.19 31.68 -8.29
C VAL A 368 -33.47 32.30 -7.73
N ASP A 369 -33.86 33.43 -8.30
CA ASP A 369 -35.24 33.91 -8.30
C ASP A 369 -36.10 32.92 -9.12
N ASP A 370 -36.36 31.75 -8.62
CA ASP A 370 -37.39 30.87 -9.15
C ASP A 370 -38.17 30.27 -7.98
N GLU A 371 -39.39 30.76 -7.83
CA GLU A 371 -40.40 30.33 -6.87
C GLU A 371 -40.78 28.85 -7.10
N SER A 372 -39.89 27.91 -6.80
CA SER A 372 -40.28 26.50 -6.78
C SER A 372 -39.42 25.66 -5.83
N ASP A 373 -40.05 25.23 -4.75
CA ASP A 373 -39.75 24.14 -3.84
C ASP A 373 -38.40 24.16 -3.10
N ASP A 374 -38.43 24.78 -1.92
CA ASP A 374 -37.39 24.86 -0.90
C ASP A 374 -36.82 23.51 -0.39
N GLU A 375 -37.46 22.38 -0.65
CA GLU A 375 -36.98 21.05 -0.19
C GLU A 375 -35.89 20.43 -1.08
N LEU A 376 -35.70 20.89 -2.31
CA LEU A 376 -34.70 20.36 -3.26
C LEU A 376 -33.32 21.04 -3.16
N GLY A 377 -33.26 22.26 -2.59
CA GLY A 377 -32.01 23.03 -2.46
C GLY A 377 -31.07 22.46 -1.43
N GLU A 378 -31.51 22.15 -0.22
CA GLU A 378 -30.68 21.54 0.85
C GLU A 378 -30.24 20.14 0.50
N SER A 379 -31.04 19.38 -0.25
CA SER A 379 -30.71 18.03 -0.70
C SER A 379 -29.58 17.99 -1.73
N LYS A 380 -29.46 19.01 -2.62
CA LYS A 380 -28.37 19.07 -3.63
C LYS A 380 -27.03 19.48 -3.04
N GLN A 381 -27.03 20.36 -2.05
CA GLN A 381 -25.79 20.80 -1.38
C GLN A 381 -25.17 19.70 -0.51
N THR A 382 -25.98 18.94 0.22
CA THR A 382 -25.51 17.76 0.99
C THR A 382 -25.02 16.64 0.08
N LEU A 383 -25.63 16.42 -1.08
CA LEU A 383 -25.20 15.41 -2.06
C LEU A 383 -23.84 15.73 -2.68
N LEU A 384 -23.54 17.01 -2.96
CA LEU A 384 -22.25 17.43 -3.52
C LEU A 384 -21.07 17.21 -2.56
N ASN A 385 -21.30 17.26 -1.25
CA ASN A 385 -20.26 17.08 -0.24
C ASN A 385 -19.94 15.61 0.08
N ASP A 386 -20.93 14.73 0.03
CA ASP A 386 -20.79 13.35 0.51
C ASP A 386 -20.54 12.31 -0.61
N ASP A 387 -20.99 12.58 -1.84
CA ASP A 387 -20.91 11.56 -2.90
C ASP A 387 -19.47 11.29 -3.36
N ASP A 388 -18.67 12.31 -3.66
CA ASP A 388 -17.29 12.11 -4.13
C ASP A 388 -16.38 11.43 -3.10
N PRO A 389 -16.33 11.92 -1.83
CA PRO A 389 -15.53 11.26 -0.81
C PRO A 389 -15.99 9.82 -0.54
N ARG A 390 -17.30 9.57 -0.65
CA ARG A 390 -17.88 8.24 -0.47
C ARG A 390 -17.46 7.28 -1.60
N LEU A 391 -17.55 7.70 -2.85
CA LEU A 391 -17.11 6.92 -4.00
C LEU A 391 -15.62 6.59 -3.94
N LEU A 392 -14.77 7.57 -3.58
CA LEU A 392 -13.34 7.37 -3.39
C LEU A 392 -13.05 6.42 -2.23
N GLU A 393 -13.83 6.49 -1.14
CA GLU A 393 -13.71 5.58 0.00
C GLU A 393 -14.09 4.14 -0.39
N GLU A 394 -15.20 3.94 -1.11
CA GLU A 394 -15.65 2.64 -1.60
C GLU A 394 -14.62 2.02 -2.55
N SER A 395 -14.15 2.78 -3.55
CA SER A 395 -13.09 2.33 -4.49
C SER A 395 -11.77 1.99 -3.77
N THR A 396 -11.39 2.79 -2.77
CA THR A 396 -10.20 2.55 -1.95
C THR A 396 -10.35 1.28 -1.11
N GLN A 397 -11.52 1.06 -0.50
CA GLN A 397 -11.81 -0.12 0.30
C GLN A 397 -11.81 -1.40 -0.56
N GLU A 398 -12.38 -1.34 -1.75
CA GLU A 398 -12.36 -2.44 -2.72
C GLU A 398 -10.93 -2.80 -3.13
N ALA A 399 -10.14 -1.79 -3.53
CA ALA A 399 -8.73 -1.97 -3.88
C ALA A 399 -7.91 -2.55 -2.72
N LEU A 400 -8.14 -2.12 -1.47
CA LEU A 400 -7.49 -2.66 -0.28
C LEU A 400 -7.86 -4.13 -0.07
N SER A 401 -9.14 -4.49 -0.20
CA SER A 401 -9.58 -5.88 -0.03
C SER A 401 -8.96 -6.80 -1.08
N GLU A 402 -8.91 -6.36 -2.34
CA GLU A 402 -8.29 -7.09 -3.44
C GLU A 402 -6.79 -7.32 -3.21
N VAL A 403 -6.06 -6.26 -2.85
CA VAL A 403 -4.61 -6.33 -2.63
C VAL A 403 -4.25 -7.17 -1.40
N LEU A 404 -5.05 -7.11 -0.32
CA LEU A 404 -4.87 -7.99 0.83
C LEU A 404 -5.15 -9.46 0.49
N GLN A 405 -6.15 -9.76 -0.34
CA GLN A 405 -6.37 -11.12 -0.85
C GLN A 405 -5.19 -11.59 -1.71
N GLN A 406 -4.63 -10.73 -2.56
CA GLN A 406 -3.42 -11.04 -3.33
C GLN A 406 -2.22 -11.30 -2.41
N LEU A 407 -2.06 -10.52 -1.33
CA LEU A 407 -1.05 -10.76 -0.30
C LEU A 407 -1.19 -12.17 0.28
N GLY A 408 -2.40 -12.56 0.71
CA GLY A 408 -2.68 -13.89 1.24
C GLY A 408 -2.30 -15.00 0.26
N LYS A 409 -2.72 -14.89 -1.00
CA LYS A 409 -2.35 -15.84 -2.07
C LYS A 409 -0.84 -15.94 -2.27
N SER A 410 -0.13 -14.81 -2.26
CA SER A 410 1.32 -14.78 -2.40
C SER A 410 2.02 -15.46 -1.22
N PHE A 411 1.53 -15.28 0.00
CA PHE A 411 2.04 -16.01 1.17
C PHE A 411 1.77 -17.51 1.05
N THR A 412 0.60 -17.93 0.58
CA THR A 412 0.29 -19.34 0.38
C THR A 412 1.24 -19.98 -0.65
N THR A 413 1.52 -19.32 -1.77
CA THR A 413 2.47 -19.83 -2.77
C THR A 413 3.89 -19.95 -2.19
N VAL A 414 4.36 -18.94 -1.46
CA VAL A 414 5.67 -18.97 -0.80
C VAL A 414 5.77 -20.12 0.19
N VAL A 415 4.69 -20.40 0.94
CA VAL A 415 4.65 -21.52 1.90
C VAL A 415 4.70 -22.88 1.19
N THR A 416 3.90 -23.06 0.12
CA THR A 416 3.89 -24.32 -0.65
C THR A 416 5.20 -24.59 -1.35
N ASP A 417 5.86 -23.55 -1.87
CA ASP A 417 7.17 -23.68 -2.52
C ASP A 417 8.27 -24.02 -1.48
N SER A 418 8.16 -23.51 -0.26
CA SER A 418 9.08 -23.81 0.84
C SER A 418 8.93 -25.25 1.34
N ASP A 419 7.70 -25.80 1.35
CA ASP A 419 7.45 -27.20 1.75
C ASP A 419 8.03 -28.20 0.75
N ASN A 420 7.90 -27.92 -0.55
CA ASN A 420 8.47 -28.74 -1.62
C ASN A 420 10.00 -28.75 -1.66
N SER A 421 10.65 -27.74 -1.09
CA SER A 421 12.09 -27.67 -0.97
C SER A 421 12.57 -28.47 0.26
N GLN A 422 13.09 -29.68 0.07
CA GLN A 422 13.70 -30.53 1.12
C GLN A 422 14.96 -29.90 1.76
N LYS A 423 15.11 -28.59 1.79
CA LYS A 423 16.28 -27.89 2.31
C LYS A 423 16.26 -27.85 3.83
N ARG A 424 17.46 -27.97 4.42
CA ARG A 424 17.70 -27.89 5.89
C ARG A 424 17.18 -26.61 6.54
N ASP A 425 16.88 -25.60 5.74
CA ASP A 425 16.49 -24.25 6.18
C ASP A 425 14.97 -24.04 6.29
N ALA A 426 14.15 -25.07 5.97
CA ALA A 426 12.68 -24.95 5.95
C ALA A 426 12.09 -24.52 7.31
N VAL A 427 12.71 -24.88 8.42
CA VAL A 427 12.27 -24.48 9.77
C VAL A 427 12.43 -22.99 9.99
N GLN A 428 13.55 -22.41 9.58
CA GLN A 428 13.81 -20.99 9.72
C GLN A 428 12.91 -20.17 8.80
N GLN A 429 12.68 -20.68 7.58
CA GLN A 429 11.74 -20.05 6.64
C GLN A 429 10.32 -20.05 7.20
N ALA A 430 9.84 -21.18 7.74
CA ALA A 430 8.52 -21.26 8.39
C ALA A 430 8.43 -20.34 9.61
N ALA A 431 9.43 -20.31 10.46
CA ALA A 431 9.49 -19.42 11.62
C ALA A 431 9.48 -17.94 11.21
N PHE A 432 10.26 -17.57 10.19
CA PHE A 432 10.30 -16.22 9.67
C PHE A 432 8.94 -15.81 9.07
N ILE A 433 8.32 -16.69 8.27
CA ILE A 433 6.99 -16.41 7.67
C ILE A 433 5.92 -16.24 8.76
N LEU A 434 5.88 -17.12 9.78
CA LEU A 434 4.94 -17.00 10.90
C LEU A 434 5.09 -15.68 11.65
N ARG A 435 6.34 -15.25 11.90
CA ARG A 435 6.62 -13.97 12.53
C ARG A 435 6.17 -12.80 11.66
N ALA A 436 6.46 -12.84 10.36
CA ALA A 436 6.01 -11.81 9.41
C ALA A 436 4.48 -11.74 9.33
N VAL A 437 3.80 -12.88 9.26
CA VAL A 437 2.33 -12.98 9.23
C VAL A 437 1.71 -12.39 10.50
N ARG A 438 2.25 -12.72 11.67
CA ARG A 438 1.77 -12.17 12.95
C ARG A 438 1.92 -10.65 12.99
N GLU A 439 3.11 -10.14 12.67
CA GLU A 439 3.39 -8.71 12.70
C GLU A 439 2.55 -7.91 11.71
N ILE A 440 2.31 -8.45 10.51
CA ILE A 440 1.43 -7.84 9.51
C ILE A 440 -0.04 -7.93 9.96
N GLY A 441 -0.46 -9.09 10.48
CA GLY A 441 -1.82 -9.32 10.96
C GLY A 441 -2.25 -8.34 12.05
N ASP A 442 -1.36 -8.02 12.99
CA ASP A 442 -1.60 -7.04 14.07
C ASP A 442 -1.78 -5.60 13.56
N ARG A 443 -1.26 -5.31 12.36
CA ARG A 443 -1.33 -3.97 11.73
C ARG A 443 -2.55 -3.75 10.86
N ILE A 444 -3.11 -4.80 10.26
CA ILE A 444 -4.26 -4.74 9.34
C ILE A 444 -5.50 -4.04 9.94
N PRO A 445 -5.88 -4.26 11.22
CA PRO A 445 -7.03 -3.57 11.82
C PRO A 445 -6.94 -2.04 11.81
N ARG A 446 -5.72 -1.46 11.68
CA ARG A 446 -5.51 -0.01 11.59
C ARG A 446 -5.88 0.57 10.23
N LEU A 447 -6.01 -0.26 9.18
CA LEU A 447 -6.32 0.14 7.81
C LEU A 447 -7.80 0.43 7.57
N LYS A 448 -8.69 0.25 8.57
CA LYS A 448 -10.13 0.55 8.43
C LYS A 448 -10.34 2.00 8.03
N LEU A 449 -10.97 2.22 6.87
CA LEU A 449 -11.30 3.55 6.37
C LEU A 449 -12.51 4.13 7.10
N HIS A 450 -13.54 3.34 7.34
CA HIS A 450 -14.78 3.78 7.97
C HIS A 450 -15.15 2.94 9.20
N ALA A 451 -15.73 3.58 10.24
CA ALA A 451 -16.12 2.89 11.46
C ALA A 451 -17.23 1.81 11.26
N LYS A 452 -18.07 2.00 10.22
CA LYS A 452 -19.15 1.10 9.84
C LYS A 452 -18.75 0.06 8.79
N SER A 453 -17.53 0.15 8.22
CA SER A 453 -17.02 -0.81 7.24
C SER A 453 -16.86 -2.19 7.91
N THR A 454 -17.28 -3.23 7.22
CA THR A 454 -16.95 -4.61 7.59
C THR A 454 -15.44 -4.70 7.81
N ALA A 455 -15.04 -5.32 8.92
CA ALA A 455 -13.62 -5.53 9.20
C ALA A 455 -12.97 -6.14 7.96
N LEU A 456 -11.86 -5.55 7.50
CA LEU A 456 -11.05 -6.16 6.46
C LEU A 456 -10.74 -7.60 6.91
N ALA A 457 -11.15 -8.58 6.11
CA ALA A 457 -10.87 -9.98 6.40
C ALA A 457 -9.35 -10.16 6.48
N SER A 458 -8.90 -10.94 7.46
CA SER A 458 -7.48 -11.29 7.51
C SER A 458 -7.09 -11.97 6.20
N PRO A 459 -6.03 -11.52 5.52
CA PRO A 459 -5.56 -12.16 4.30
C PRO A 459 -4.97 -13.55 4.57
N PHE A 460 -4.69 -13.86 5.84
CA PHE A 460 -4.09 -15.11 6.27
C PHE A 460 -5.21 -16.08 6.70
N THR A 461 -5.41 -17.12 5.88
CA THR A 461 -6.41 -18.15 6.14
C THR A 461 -5.94 -19.09 7.25
N SER A 462 -6.88 -19.69 7.98
CA SER A 462 -6.58 -20.74 8.97
C SER A 462 -5.78 -21.89 8.36
N ASP A 463 -6.06 -22.24 7.11
CA ASP A 463 -5.42 -23.34 6.39
C ASP A 463 -3.95 -23.08 6.15
N THR A 464 -3.60 -21.84 5.71
CA THR A 464 -2.20 -21.42 5.52
C THR A 464 -1.42 -21.45 6.84
N LEU A 465 -2.05 -21.00 7.94
CA LEU A 465 -1.44 -21.04 9.27
C LEU A 465 -1.28 -22.47 9.77
N GLN A 466 -2.27 -23.35 9.59
CA GLN A 466 -2.16 -24.76 9.93
C GLN A 466 -1.05 -25.47 9.17
N LEU A 467 -0.90 -25.16 7.87
CA LEU A 467 0.17 -25.72 7.05
C LEU A 467 1.54 -25.32 7.60
N LEU A 468 1.75 -24.04 7.93
CA LEU A 468 3.00 -23.57 8.56
C LEU A 468 3.24 -24.23 9.92
N HIS A 469 2.20 -24.36 10.77
CA HIS A 469 2.29 -25.02 12.06
C HIS A 469 2.64 -26.51 11.90
N SER A 470 2.04 -27.19 10.90
CA SER A 470 2.34 -28.61 10.63
C SER A 470 3.77 -28.84 10.16
N VAL A 471 4.27 -27.96 9.28
CA VAL A 471 5.68 -27.99 8.81
C VAL A 471 6.63 -27.76 9.99
N LEU A 472 6.34 -26.76 10.83
CA LEU A 472 7.15 -26.48 12.03
C LEU A 472 7.15 -27.66 13.00
N ALA A 473 5.97 -28.20 13.29
CA ALA A 473 5.78 -29.35 14.17
C ALA A 473 6.50 -30.61 13.67
N ALA A 474 6.38 -30.92 12.38
CA ALA A 474 7.05 -32.08 11.79
C ALA A 474 8.58 -31.96 11.90
N ARG A 475 9.14 -30.81 11.53
CA ARG A 475 10.58 -30.59 11.53
C ARG A 475 11.21 -30.61 12.93
N ILE A 476 10.45 -30.24 13.97
CA ILE A 476 10.92 -30.30 15.35
C ILE A 476 10.70 -31.69 15.94
N ALA A 477 9.54 -32.31 15.71
CA ALA A 477 9.23 -33.60 16.30
C ALA A 477 10.04 -34.77 15.73
N ASP A 478 10.16 -34.83 14.39
CA ASP A 478 10.73 -36.00 13.70
C ASP A 478 12.15 -36.42 14.20
N PRO A 479 13.14 -35.52 14.40
CA PRO A 479 14.45 -35.92 14.92
C PRO A 479 14.39 -36.49 16.33
N HIS A 480 13.51 -35.95 17.17
CA HIS A 480 13.38 -36.40 18.56
C HIS A 480 12.59 -37.70 18.64
N LEU A 481 11.60 -37.90 17.80
CA LEU A 481 10.87 -39.18 17.66
C LEU A 481 11.80 -40.30 17.19
N GLU A 482 12.68 -40.05 16.21
CA GLU A 482 13.68 -41.00 15.76
C GLU A 482 14.70 -41.38 16.88
N MET A 483 15.13 -40.39 17.66
CA MET A 483 16.01 -40.64 18.82
C MET A 483 15.28 -41.42 19.89
N TYR A 484 14.00 -41.11 20.16
CA TYR A 484 13.22 -41.85 21.15
C TYR A 484 12.96 -43.30 20.70
N LYS A 485 12.63 -43.53 19.43
CA LYS A 485 12.50 -44.89 18.85
C LYS A 485 13.77 -45.72 19.06
N LYS A 486 14.96 -45.15 18.80
CA LYS A 486 16.22 -45.81 19.03
C LYS A 486 16.49 -46.08 20.53
N SER A 487 16.10 -45.18 21.40
CA SER A 487 16.19 -45.35 22.85
C SER A 487 15.31 -46.47 23.38
N LEU A 488 14.05 -46.54 22.87
CA LEU A 488 13.11 -47.62 23.21
C LEU A 488 13.62 -48.99 22.78
N THR A 489 14.05 -49.13 21.53
CA THR A 489 14.59 -50.41 21.02
C THR A 489 15.84 -50.86 21.76
N SER A 490 16.65 -49.92 22.24
CA SER A 490 17.85 -50.24 23.05
C SER A 490 17.46 -50.63 24.46
N ALA A 491 16.45 -49.97 25.08
CA ALA A 491 16.01 -50.25 26.43
C ALA A 491 15.34 -51.63 26.57
N ILE A 492 14.63 -52.11 25.54
CA ILE A 492 14.04 -53.42 25.52
C ILE A 492 15.10 -54.53 25.53
N LYS A 493 16.21 -54.33 24.80
CA LYS A 493 17.31 -55.29 24.70
C LYS A 493 18.26 -55.26 25.91
N ALA A 494 18.29 -54.16 26.63
CA ALA A 494 19.18 -53.98 27.80
C ALA A 494 18.55 -54.55 29.08
N PRO A 495 19.36 -54.99 30.04
CA PRO A 495 18.87 -55.33 31.37
C PRO A 495 18.20 -54.13 32.04
N MET A 496 17.23 -54.34 32.91
CA MET A 496 16.52 -53.28 33.56
C MET A 496 17.45 -52.37 34.36
N SER A 497 17.28 -51.07 34.21
CA SER A 497 18.10 -50.08 34.92
C SER A 497 17.73 -50.04 36.38
N SER A 498 18.72 -50.28 37.26
CA SER A 498 18.59 -50.21 38.72
C SER A 498 18.28 -48.79 39.26
N HIS A 499 18.26 -47.80 38.39
CA HIS A 499 18.01 -46.40 38.76
C HIS A 499 16.56 -45.96 38.73
N ILE A 500 15.62 -46.82 38.30
CA ILE A 500 14.18 -46.55 38.34
C ILE A 500 13.62 -46.87 39.71
N LEU A 501 12.96 -45.92 40.33
CA LEU A 501 12.30 -46.13 41.64
C LEU A 501 10.97 -46.84 41.45
N TRP A 502 10.84 -47.99 42.16
CA TRP A 502 9.62 -48.79 42.21
C TRP A 502 9.05 -48.72 43.61
N GLU A 503 7.76 -48.48 43.74
CA GLU A 503 7.09 -48.32 45.06
C GLU A 503 5.82 -49.14 45.15
N GLY A 504 5.53 -49.65 46.36
CA GLY A 504 4.28 -50.30 46.70
C GLY A 504 4.26 -51.82 46.47
N ASN A 505 3.08 -52.43 46.75
CA ASN A 505 2.84 -53.86 46.48
C ASN A 505 1.51 -53.97 45.67
N PRO A 506 1.52 -54.47 44.42
CA PRO A 506 2.72 -54.87 43.64
C PRO A 506 3.64 -53.68 43.35
N PRO A 507 4.94 -53.89 43.07
CA PRO A 507 5.89 -52.81 42.74
C PRO A 507 5.50 -52.17 41.43
N LEU A 508 5.32 -50.81 41.45
CA LEU A 508 5.00 -50.00 40.28
C LEU A 508 6.00 -48.86 40.12
N PRO A 509 6.31 -48.45 38.89
CA PRO A 509 7.24 -47.33 38.65
C PRO A 509 6.64 -46.03 39.20
N SER A 510 7.50 -45.20 39.82
CA SER A 510 7.17 -43.88 40.34
C SER A 510 7.77 -42.74 39.55
N GLN A 511 8.61 -43.05 38.53
CA GLN A 511 9.26 -42.06 37.64
C GLN A 511 9.37 -42.59 36.19
N PRO A 512 9.42 -41.68 35.21
CA PRO A 512 9.53 -42.05 33.81
C PRO A 512 10.92 -42.65 33.49
N SER A 513 11.01 -43.43 32.43
CA SER A 513 12.28 -43.90 31.94
C SER A 513 13.19 -42.71 31.51
N PRO A 514 14.52 -42.88 31.59
CA PRO A 514 15.45 -41.84 31.12
C PRO A 514 15.24 -41.47 29.65
N GLY A 515 14.72 -42.41 28.83
CA GLY A 515 14.39 -42.17 27.42
C GLY A 515 13.23 -41.23 27.25
N ALA A 516 12.10 -41.47 27.96
CA ALA A 516 10.91 -40.65 27.93
C ALA A 516 11.19 -39.24 28.46
N PHE A 517 11.88 -39.11 29.57
CA PHE A 517 12.26 -37.82 30.14
C PHE A 517 13.18 -37.02 29.23
N ARG A 518 14.20 -37.67 28.65
CA ARG A 518 15.12 -37.03 27.68
C ARG A 518 14.36 -36.56 26.44
N PHE A 519 13.43 -37.35 25.91
CA PHE A 519 12.60 -36.98 24.77
C PHE A 519 11.87 -35.66 25.01
N LEU A 520 11.10 -35.57 26.09
CA LEU A 520 10.35 -34.34 26.43
C LEU A 520 11.29 -33.15 26.66
N ARG A 521 12.43 -33.37 27.31
CA ARG A 521 13.41 -32.33 27.59
C ARG A 521 14.05 -31.79 26.31
N GLU A 522 14.50 -32.65 25.39
CA GLU A 522 15.11 -32.19 24.15
C GLU A 522 14.09 -31.57 23.19
N LEU A 523 12.85 -32.08 23.19
CA LEU A 523 11.74 -31.45 22.45
C LEU A 523 11.50 -30.02 22.95
N ASN A 524 11.30 -29.86 24.27
CA ASN A 524 11.06 -28.54 24.87
C ASN A 524 12.27 -27.58 24.66
N LYS A 525 13.48 -28.11 24.70
CA LYS A 525 14.72 -27.36 24.42
C LYS A 525 14.75 -26.85 22.96
N SER A 526 14.41 -27.73 22.00
CA SER A 526 14.34 -27.33 20.58
C SER A 526 13.26 -26.29 20.30
N MET A 527 12.12 -26.40 20.99
CA MET A 527 11.07 -25.36 20.96
C MET A 527 11.61 -24.02 21.48
N ALA A 528 12.31 -24.04 22.62
CA ALA A 528 12.91 -22.83 23.21
C ALA A 528 14.02 -22.24 22.34
N GLU A 529 14.79 -23.07 21.65
CA GLU A 529 15.89 -22.65 20.74
C GLU A 529 15.38 -21.94 19.49
N LEU A 530 14.21 -22.33 18.96
CA LEU A 530 13.55 -21.66 17.86
C LEU A 530 12.95 -20.30 18.25
N GLY A 531 12.54 -20.18 19.49
CA GLY A 531 11.94 -18.97 20.06
C GLY A 531 10.58 -19.26 20.69
N GLY A 532 10.42 -18.82 21.94
CA GLY A 532 9.17 -18.98 22.69
C GLY A 532 7.97 -18.26 22.06
N ASP A 533 8.25 -17.27 21.22
CA ASP A 533 7.25 -16.45 20.50
C ASP A 533 6.44 -17.21 19.44
N LEU A 534 6.93 -18.36 18.96
CA LEU A 534 6.29 -19.17 17.91
C LEU A 534 5.23 -20.14 18.46
N TRP A 535 5.24 -20.41 19.77
CA TRP A 535 4.40 -21.43 20.41
C TRP A 535 3.11 -20.83 20.95
N ALA A 536 2.29 -20.29 20.04
CA ALA A 536 0.90 -19.95 20.31
C ALA A 536 0.07 -21.25 20.43
N PRO A 537 -1.12 -21.23 21.08
CA PRO A 537 -1.95 -22.42 21.27
C PRO A 537 -2.12 -23.29 20.02
N GLY A 538 -2.43 -22.68 18.86
CA GLY A 538 -2.61 -23.42 17.61
C GLY A 538 -1.36 -24.13 17.08
N SER A 539 -0.15 -23.58 17.32
CA SER A 539 1.10 -24.24 16.94
C SER A 539 1.46 -25.36 17.91
N VAL A 540 1.20 -25.16 19.20
CA VAL A 540 1.37 -26.20 20.22
C VAL A 540 0.39 -27.36 19.98
N ASP A 541 -0.87 -27.09 19.65
CA ASP A 541 -1.86 -28.14 19.33
C ASP A 541 -1.44 -28.94 18.09
N SER A 542 -0.91 -28.30 17.05
CA SER A 542 -0.39 -28.98 15.86
C SER A 542 0.81 -29.87 16.21
N LEU A 543 1.71 -29.41 17.09
CA LEU A 543 2.83 -30.19 17.57
C LEU A 543 2.36 -31.37 18.41
N LYS A 544 1.46 -31.15 19.38
CA LYS A 544 0.88 -32.20 20.25
C LYS A 544 0.22 -33.28 19.42
N LYS A 545 -0.61 -32.90 18.46
CA LYS A 545 -1.29 -33.84 17.54
C LYS A 545 -0.29 -34.72 16.77
N LYS A 546 0.79 -34.12 16.23
CA LYS A 546 1.83 -34.87 15.50
C LYS A 546 2.60 -35.81 16.43
N VAL A 547 3.02 -35.32 17.59
CA VAL A 547 3.82 -36.08 18.56
C VAL A 547 3.00 -37.20 19.22
N SER A 548 1.75 -36.91 19.64
CA SER A 548 0.85 -37.89 20.25
C SER A 548 0.62 -39.08 19.30
N GLY A 549 0.22 -38.82 18.05
CA GLY A 549 -0.01 -39.90 17.09
C GLY A 549 1.23 -40.78 16.83
N ALA A 550 2.40 -40.13 16.70
CA ALA A 550 3.64 -40.84 16.44
C ALA A 550 4.10 -41.66 17.65
N ILE A 551 4.02 -41.12 18.87
CA ILE A 551 4.45 -41.81 20.10
C ILE A 551 3.53 -42.99 20.41
N MET A 552 2.21 -42.81 20.29
CA MET A 552 1.28 -43.91 20.55
C MET A 552 1.52 -45.07 19.59
N GLY A 553 1.70 -44.81 18.31
CA GLY A 553 2.09 -45.87 17.36
C GLY A 553 3.39 -46.55 17.67
N LEU A 554 4.40 -45.80 18.13
CA LEU A 554 5.69 -46.38 18.56
C LEU A 554 5.56 -47.23 19.83
N LEU A 555 4.75 -46.81 20.79
CA LEU A 555 4.54 -47.56 22.02
C LEU A 555 3.71 -48.83 21.79
N GLU A 556 2.66 -48.76 20.95
CA GLU A 556 1.90 -49.91 20.47
C GLU A 556 2.80 -50.95 19.82
N GLU A 557 3.66 -50.56 18.87
CA GLU A 557 4.64 -51.44 18.22
C GLU A 557 5.55 -52.16 19.23
N GLN A 558 5.93 -51.44 20.30
CA GLN A 558 6.81 -52.00 21.33
C GLN A 558 6.10 -52.89 22.32
N VAL A 559 4.83 -52.59 22.68
CA VAL A 559 3.99 -53.47 23.51
C VAL A 559 3.76 -54.78 22.78
N ASP A 560 3.34 -54.76 21.52
CA ASP A 560 3.11 -55.94 20.69
C ASP A 560 4.38 -56.81 20.57
N ALA A 561 5.56 -56.17 20.43
CA ALA A 561 6.85 -56.88 20.37
C ALA A 561 7.22 -57.52 21.70
N LEU A 562 6.92 -56.89 22.82
CA LEU A 562 7.17 -57.48 24.17
C LEU A 562 6.20 -58.62 24.45
N GLU A 563 4.95 -58.49 24.11
CA GLU A 563 3.94 -59.53 24.28
C GLU A 563 4.30 -60.78 23.46
N SER A 564 4.63 -60.60 22.18
CA SER A 564 5.09 -61.73 21.33
C SER A 564 6.33 -62.41 21.88
N SER A 565 7.24 -61.68 22.53
CA SER A 565 8.44 -62.26 23.15
C SER A 565 8.12 -63.02 24.42
N VAL A 566 7.12 -62.56 25.21
CA VAL A 566 6.66 -63.28 26.43
C VAL A 566 5.92 -64.56 26.04
N GLU A 567 5.06 -64.51 25.04
CA GLU A 567 4.37 -65.70 24.52
C GLU A 567 5.33 -66.75 24.00
N SER A 568 6.32 -66.31 23.22
CA SER A 568 7.39 -67.21 22.70
C SER A 568 8.23 -67.81 23.83
N ALA A 569 8.45 -67.08 24.91
CA ALA A 569 9.17 -67.59 26.08
C ALA A 569 8.33 -68.59 26.88
N ARG A 570 6.97 -68.38 26.99
CA ARG A 570 6.06 -69.36 27.56
C ARG A 570 5.94 -70.65 26.77
N GLU A 571 5.74 -70.58 25.46
CA GLU A 571 5.69 -71.77 24.60
C GLU A 571 6.98 -72.57 24.65
N ASN A 572 8.13 -71.91 24.72
CA ASN A 572 9.44 -72.57 24.87
C ASN A 572 9.63 -73.14 26.27
N GLY A 573 9.03 -72.57 27.32
CA GLY A 573 8.98 -73.11 28.67
C GLY A 573 8.13 -74.37 28.76
N GLU A 574 6.89 -74.29 28.30
CA GLU A 574 5.98 -75.44 28.26
C GLU A 574 6.50 -76.63 27.45
N THR A 575 7.10 -76.38 26.31
CA THR A 575 7.74 -77.44 25.48
C THR A 575 9.00 -78.01 26.16
N ARG A 576 9.65 -77.31 27.06
CA ARG A 576 10.76 -77.85 27.88
C ARG A 576 10.25 -78.65 29.06
N GLU A 577 9.19 -78.24 29.74
CA GLU A 577 8.55 -78.99 30.79
C GLU A 577 7.96 -80.30 30.29
N GLU A 578 7.22 -80.29 29.15
CA GLU A 578 6.74 -81.50 28.49
C GLU A 578 7.86 -82.48 28.10
N LYS A 579 9.04 -81.96 27.68
CA LYS A 579 10.22 -82.78 27.37
C LYS A 579 10.96 -83.27 28.62
N GLN A 580 10.81 -82.61 29.73
CA GLN A 580 11.37 -83.01 31.01
C GLN A 580 10.51 -84.07 31.68
N GLU A 581 9.12 -83.89 31.70
CA GLU A 581 8.19 -84.95 32.14
C GLU A 581 8.32 -86.25 31.29
N GLN A 582 8.51 -86.10 29.95
CA GLN A 582 8.71 -87.22 29.06
C GLN A 582 10.11 -87.89 29.28
N ARG A 583 11.07 -87.24 29.93
CA ARG A 583 12.38 -87.81 30.34
C ARG A 583 12.30 -88.43 31.71
N GLU A 584 11.51 -87.95 32.64
CA GLU A 584 11.27 -88.58 33.96
C GLU A 584 10.43 -89.85 33.84
N ASP A 585 9.42 -89.92 32.97
CA ASP A 585 8.67 -91.14 32.71
C ASP A 585 9.52 -92.25 32.04
N ASN A 586 10.62 -91.89 31.35
CA ASN A 586 11.55 -92.87 30.74
C ASN A 586 12.71 -93.23 31.63
N ALA A 587 12.85 -92.61 32.80
CA ALA A 587 14.03 -92.83 33.71
C ALA A 587 13.71 -93.77 34.88
N GLU A 588 12.41 -94.28 35.04
CA GLU A 588 12.11 -95.27 36.07
C GLU A 588 12.49 -96.71 35.70
N GLU A 589 13.12 -96.98 34.56
CA GLU A 589 13.48 -98.38 34.16
C GLU A 589 15.00 -98.73 34.25
N GLU A 590 15.89 -97.80 34.61
CA GLU A 590 17.31 -98.20 34.90
C GLU A 590 17.87 -97.43 36.10
N ALA A 591 17.68 -98.07 37.32
CA ALA A 591 18.37 -97.68 38.55
C ALA A 591 19.65 -98.44 38.65
N ALA A 592 20.79 -97.77 38.76
CA ALA A 592 21.93 -98.05 39.66
C ALA A 592 23.06 -97.04 39.45
N ASP A 593 23.46 -96.43 40.57
CA ASP A 593 24.73 -95.80 40.89
C ASP A 593 25.36 -94.79 39.94
N GLU A 594 25.26 -93.49 40.33
CA GLU A 594 26.43 -92.68 40.63
C GLU A 594 25.93 -91.28 41.19
N GLU A 595 26.42 -90.94 42.38
CA GLU A 595 26.30 -89.58 42.96
C GLU A 595 27.12 -88.58 42.10
N VAL A 596 26.38 -87.64 41.43
CA VAL A 596 27.00 -86.37 40.93
C VAL A 596 25.95 -85.26 41.10
N GLY A 597 26.37 -84.29 41.85
CA GLY A 597 25.93 -82.97 42.15
C GLY A 597 24.55 -82.48 41.56
N ALA A 598 23.68 -82.11 42.47
CA ALA A 598 22.46 -81.39 42.16
C ALA A 598 22.80 -80.08 41.41
N ALA A 599 22.47 -80.03 40.15
CA ALA A 599 22.33 -78.77 39.45
C ALA A 599 20.95 -78.17 39.83
N GLU A 600 20.96 -76.97 40.40
CA GLU A 600 19.75 -76.21 40.69
C GLU A 600 18.94 -76.02 39.42
N PRO A 601 17.58 -76.11 39.51
CA PRO A 601 16.70 -75.87 38.33
C PRO A 601 16.93 -74.47 37.79
N ASP A 602 16.99 -74.39 36.48
CA ASP A 602 17.32 -73.23 35.68
C ASP A 602 16.15 -72.16 35.83
N ASP A 603 16.32 -71.26 36.85
CA ASP A 603 15.44 -70.09 37.10
C ASP A 603 15.51 -68.98 36.03
N THR A 604 16.24 -69.20 34.95
CA THR A 604 16.52 -68.16 33.96
C THR A 604 15.30 -67.79 33.09
N ALA A 605 14.41 -68.71 32.75
CA ALA A 605 13.21 -68.46 31.92
C ALA A 605 12.12 -67.71 32.67
N SER A 606 11.91 -68.01 33.96
CA SER A 606 10.98 -67.26 34.81
C SER A 606 11.48 -65.84 35.13
N GLN A 607 12.79 -65.65 35.31
CA GLN A 607 13.42 -64.35 35.53
C GLN A 607 13.36 -63.47 34.28
N GLU A 608 13.50 -64.04 33.06
CA GLU A 608 13.31 -63.28 31.79
C GLU A 608 11.87 -62.83 31.55
N SER A 609 10.87 -63.67 31.88
CA SER A 609 9.44 -63.33 31.82
C SER A 609 9.08 -62.21 32.80
N ASP A 610 9.58 -62.26 34.05
CA ASP A 610 9.34 -61.21 35.04
C ASP A 610 10.02 -59.88 34.67
N ALA A 611 11.21 -59.92 34.10
CA ALA A 611 11.93 -58.73 33.61
C ALA A 611 11.16 -58.05 32.44
N GLN A 612 10.55 -58.87 31.56
CA GLN A 612 9.73 -58.34 30.45
C GLN A 612 8.41 -57.70 30.95
N ARG A 613 7.75 -58.31 31.96
CA ARG A 613 6.59 -57.71 32.60
C ARG A 613 6.89 -56.39 33.30
N LEU A 614 8.03 -56.25 33.93
CA LEU A 614 8.47 -55.00 34.54
C LEU A 614 8.76 -53.94 33.47
N LYS A 615 9.37 -54.29 32.32
CA LYS A 615 9.56 -53.38 31.20
C LYS A 615 8.22 -52.90 30.63
N LEU A 616 7.23 -53.79 30.54
CA LEU A 616 5.88 -53.43 30.07
C LEU A 616 5.22 -52.44 31.03
N LYS A 617 5.26 -52.65 32.36
CA LYS A 617 4.78 -51.68 33.35
C LYS A 617 5.46 -50.32 33.25
N GLN A 618 6.75 -50.29 32.95
CA GLN A 618 7.47 -49.01 32.71
C GLN A 618 7.02 -48.31 31.44
N LEU A 619 6.80 -49.05 30.35
CA LEU A 619 6.30 -48.47 29.09
C LEU A 619 4.89 -47.86 29.27
N LEU A 620 4.03 -48.54 30.04
CA LEU A 620 2.69 -48.00 30.33
C LEU A 620 2.78 -46.73 31.20
N PHE A 621 3.70 -46.68 32.15
CA PHE A 621 3.98 -45.46 32.92
C PHE A 621 4.46 -44.33 32.01
N ASP A 622 5.39 -44.61 31.12
CA ASP A 622 5.94 -43.62 30.16
C ASP A 622 4.82 -43.10 29.23
N ALA A 623 3.92 -43.95 28.75
CA ALA A 623 2.78 -43.57 27.94
C ALA A 623 1.87 -42.58 28.70
N LEU A 624 1.47 -42.93 29.93
CA LEU A 624 0.67 -42.09 30.78
C LEU A 624 1.34 -40.75 31.13
N TYR A 625 2.65 -40.77 31.34
CA TYR A 625 3.40 -39.57 31.66
C TYR A 625 3.53 -38.62 30.46
N ILE A 626 3.87 -39.13 29.27
CA ILE A 626 4.02 -38.35 28.04
C ILE A 626 2.66 -37.80 27.63
N GLU A 627 1.58 -38.59 27.72
CA GLU A 627 0.21 -38.16 27.41
C GLU A 627 -0.17 -36.89 28.18
N ARG A 628 0.28 -36.71 29.42
CA ARG A 628 -0.01 -35.50 30.23
C ARG A 628 0.50 -34.20 29.61
N PHE A 629 1.56 -34.25 28.82
CA PHE A 629 2.16 -33.06 28.17
C PHE A 629 1.77 -32.93 26.68
N VAL A 630 1.42 -34.06 26.05
CA VAL A 630 1.23 -34.13 24.60
C VAL A 630 -0.22 -34.45 24.21
N ALA A 631 -1.12 -34.71 25.21
CA ALA A 631 -2.52 -34.91 24.90
C ALA A 631 -3.13 -33.72 24.13
N ASP A 632 -3.76 -34.03 23.02
CA ASP A 632 -4.56 -33.07 22.26
C ASP A 632 -5.90 -32.86 22.95
N ALA A 633 -6.39 -31.63 23.08
CA ALA A 633 -7.67 -31.31 23.66
C ALA A 633 -8.86 -31.96 22.90
N SER A 634 -8.65 -32.36 21.66
CA SER A 634 -9.64 -33.00 20.78
C SER A 634 -9.49 -34.52 20.69
N ALA A 635 -8.37 -35.12 21.15
CA ALA A 635 -8.20 -36.57 21.16
C ALA A 635 -8.98 -37.17 22.30
N SER A 636 -9.86 -38.13 22.01
CA SER A 636 -10.62 -38.89 23.00
C SER A 636 -9.64 -39.50 24.02
N LYS A 637 -10.08 -39.59 25.27
CA LYS A 637 -9.35 -40.15 26.43
C LYS A 637 -8.90 -41.62 26.27
N GLU A 638 -8.85 -42.12 25.05
CA GLU A 638 -8.74 -43.54 24.73
C GLU A 638 -7.33 -44.04 24.38
N SER A 639 -6.32 -43.18 24.19
CA SER A 639 -5.06 -43.67 23.59
C SER A 639 -4.18 -44.42 24.59
N ALA A 640 -3.87 -43.84 25.76
CA ALA A 640 -3.10 -44.58 26.77
C ALA A 640 -3.95 -45.60 27.55
N ALA A 641 -5.24 -45.35 27.70
CA ALA A 641 -6.19 -46.34 28.23
C ALA A 641 -6.32 -47.56 27.30
N GLY A 642 -6.29 -47.35 25.98
CA GLY A 642 -6.30 -48.46 25.02
C GLY A 642 -5.05 -49.33 25.10
N LEU A 643 -3.88 -48.72 25.33
CA LEU A 643 -2.63 -49.45 25.56
C LEU A 643 -2.65 -50.30 26.82
N ILE A 644 -3.26 -49.81 27.91
CA ILE A 644 -3.40 -50.57 29.15
C ILE A 644 -4.33 -51.78 28.96
N VAL A 645 -5.43 -51.63 28.20
CA VAL A 645 -6.35 -52.72 27.89
C VAL A 645 -5.71 -53.77 26.97
N LYS A 646 -4.82 -53.36 26.04
CA LYS A 646 -4.08 -54.29 25.19
C LYS A 646 -3.01 -55.06 25.96
N ALA A 647 -2.42 -54.44 26.96
CA ALA A 647 -1.27 -55.02 27.72
C ALA A 647 -1.79 -55.98 28.81
N ASP A 648 -2.53 -57.04 28.44
CA ASP A 648 -3.11 -58.05 29.33
C ASP A 648 -2.04 -58.79 30.15
N LEU A 649 -0.84 -58.96 29.58
CA LEU A 649 0.31 -59.60 30.21
C LEU A 649 0.98 -58.79 31.35
N ALA A 650 0.56 -57.51 31.52
CA ALA A 650 1.07 -56.70 32.65
C ALA A 650 0.44 -57.08 33.99
N GLU A 651 -0.65 -57.90 33.98
CA GLU A 651 -1.36 -58.38 35.20
C GLU A 651 -1.68 -57.22 36.17
N LEU A 652 -2.25 -56.14 35.67
CA LEU A 652 -2.59 -54.95 36.44
C LEU A 652 -4.01 -55.05 36.93
N ASP A 653 -4.19 -55.24 38.27
CA ASP A 653 -5.50 -55.04 38.89
C ASP A 653 -5.96 -53.61 38.75
N GLU A 654 -7.27 -53.31 38.73
CA GLU A 654 -7.86 -52.00 38.68
C GLU A 654 -7.24 -51.04 39.73
N ALA A 655 -6.90 -51.54 40.91
CA ALA A 655 -6.25 -50.77 41.96
C ALA A 655 -4.79 -50.39 41.58
N ALA A 656 -4.05 -51.27 40.91
CA ALA A 656 -2.69 -51.07 40.45
C ALA A 656 -2.69 -50.08 39.25
N GLU A 657 -3.64 -50.21 38.35
CA GLU A 657 -3.86 -49.26 37.26
C GLU A 657 -4.11 -47.85 37.76
N ASN A 658 -5.02 -47.68 38.70
CA ASN A 658 -5.34 -46.39 39.31
C ASN A 658 -4.13 -45.78 40.01
N ARG A 659 -3.31 -46.62 40.66
CA ARG A 659 -2.06 -46.21 41.30
C ARG A 659 -1.00 -45.77 40.26
N LEU A 660 -0.86 -46.48 39.15
CA LEU A 660 0.07 -46.13 38.05
C LEU A 660 -0.30 -44.78 37.46
N ARG A 661 -1.61 -44.57 37.18
CA ARG A 661 -2.14 -43.27 36.69
C ARG A 661 -1.88 -42.14 37.70
N LYS A 662 -2.04 -42.38 38.97
CA LYS A 662 -1.76 -41.42 40.04
C LYS A 662 -0.28 -41.08 40.13
N ASN A 663 0.62 -42.08 40.12
CA ASN A 663 2.06 -41.89 40.15
C ASN A 663 2.54 -41.05 38.93
N ALA A 664 2.05 -41.33 37.71
CA ALA A 664 2.34 -40.56 36.52
C ALA A 664 1.88 -39.11 36.60
N ALA A 665 0.65 -38.88 37.14
CA ALA A 665 0.11 -37.55 37.36
C ALA A 665 0.87 -36.73 38.41
N GLU A 666 1.31 -37.38 39.51
CA GLU A 666 2.11 -36.71 40.55
C GLU A 666 3.52 -36.34 40.03
N TYR A 667 4.15 -37.21 39.25
CA TYR A 667 5.45 -36.90 38.65
C TYR A 667 5.35 -35.80 37.59
N ALA A 668 4.29 -35.80 36.76
CA ALA A 668 3.98 -34.74 35.82
C ALA A 668 3.81 -33.37 36.50
N LYS A 669 3.13 -33.33 37.66
CA LYS A 669 3.03 -32.10 38.46
C LYS A 669 4.37 -31.58 38.96
N LYS A 670 5.30 -32.50 39.35
CA LYS A 670 6.64 -32.12 39.80
C LYS A 670 7.52 -31.57 38.67
N THR A 671 7.30 -32.02 37.43
CA THR A 671 8.09 -31.67 36.26
C THR A 671 7.41 -30.64 35.34
N TYR A 672 6.21 -30.17 35.66
CA TYR A 672 5.40 -29.25 34.85
C TYR A 672 6.19 -28.03 34.34
N LEU A 673 6.91 -27.35 35.23
CA LEU A 673 7.67 -26.14 34.87
C LEU A 673 8.84 -26.43 33.90
N LEU A 674 9.35 -27.67 33.87
CA LEU A 674 10.43 -28.04 32.95
C LEU A 674 9.95 -28.14 31.50
N PHE A 675 8.63 -28.33 31.30
CA PHE A 675 8.01 -28.52 30.00
C PHE A 675 6.92 -27.47 29.73
N ALA A 676 7.12 -26.27 30.24
CA ALA A 676 6.13 -25.19 30.22
C ALA A 676 5.68 -24.76 28.80
N LEU A 677 6.48 -25.01 27.74
CA LEU A 677 6.07 -24.73 26.38
C LEU A 677 5.12 -25.79 25.80
N LEU A 678 5.04 -26.97 26.43
CA LEU A 678 4.11 -28.06 26.08
C LEU A 678 2.87 -28.08 26.99
N ALA A 679 2.90 -27.35 28.09
CA ALA A 679 1.87 -27.41 29.13
C ALA A 679 0.56 -26.62 28.78
#